data_f56d19bad6afcb03bd270889a82f4840
#
_entry.id   f56d19bad6afcb03bd270889a82f4840
#
_cell.length_a   1.000
_cell.length_b   1.000
_cell.length_c   1.000
_cell.angle_alpha   90.00
_cell.angle_beta   90.00
_cell.angle_gamma   90.00
#
_symmetry.space_group_name_H-M   'P 1'
#
loop_
_entity.id
_entity.type
_entity.pdbx_description
1 polymer ?
#
loop_
_entity_poly.entity_id
_entity_poly.type
_entity_poly.pdbx_seq_one_letter_code
_entity_poly.pdbx_strand_id
1 'polypeptide(L)'
;MITIKSNQYKLLIYIITVCHLLAGCSDDLFGGDESRGSGNRITLSGEIDQLAVTRVNDSGFADGDVMGVYIVDYNGNTPGTLQPSGNRADNVRHTYDAANAKWNSAYDIYWKDDHTHIDVYGYYPFGSPESIDAYPFTVERDQSKPSEDGVMGGYEASDFLWGKVADVAPTDRVIRLPMAHRMANARVTLTEGTGFADGEWEQTERTVLVANLIRGARINLSDGTVKAKGSVEPTATVPARVGDEWRAIVVPQTVAAGTTLFTITVGGIPYKFSKNEAFTYTAGKMSNFTIRVDKKAETGQYTLTLVNESITPWESDLVSHDAEGKAYIVINTTRGHLKSSIIAANKDYTKLKNLKITGEIDATDFEFMRNEMTQLEALNLKDVKVYGTFGEQEWNGISDNVEKEGVIPGRAMYDKKSLLYLVLPDKLEAIGYSAFNNCTNLTGSLLIPEGVTRIGSDAFSQCNGIKGNLSLPTTLKYISGNVFYECDFTCQLILPRNLQYIGHNAFQKNNGFYGNLSLPDDLTYIGHWAFNSCTNLRGDLKIPQKIKEILEFTFGDCGFDGTLYLHDGITIIEDQAFYYNRLKGELILPKNLTKIGDAAFYGCFFSGELKLPESLLSIGNNAFNGNSRLSGILEFPDKIQTIGDYAFSGCSDLQGLVISKSVESIRQGAFENCFDIGSIVCEGDIPPYLGNGVFNGVPKDNFTVEVPESAVPQYQTATGWNEFKRIAAHHELVCRPSTVCALNNGHTQTLVLDAEGEWEVESKPDWCELSPMSGNGKTEVTISINTLSKGAGNRTGEVVFKLKNEDYTHTCSVSQYDYIYGEDEWLTLQKATRGNTGGINVVIIGDGFNAKDIAEGDCLPALKEAAQYLITVEPYKTYSKYFNIYIGFAMSNESGIGTVNTIRYNRFGTTFTGGTGLAQTMTRYSVMLLMLRP
;
A
#
# COMPACT_ATOMS: atom_id res chain seq x y z
N MET A 1 -2.96 23.04 -26.46
CA MET A 1 -3.12 22.48 -25.12
C MET A 1 -4.45 21.72 -25.10
N ILE A 2 -4.40 20.43 -25.42
CA ILE A 2 -5.61 19.60 -25.47
C ILE A 2 -5.77 19.00 -24.08
N THR A 3 -6.79 19.44 -23.38
CA THR A 3 -7.16 18.89 -22.07
C THR A 3 -7.75 17.50 -22.30
N ILE A 4 -6.95 16.46 -22.10
CA ILE A 4 -7.42 15.08 -22.17
C ILE A 4 -8.26 14.81 -20.92
N LYS A 5 -9.55 14.54 -21.10
CA LYS A 5 -10.49 14.24 -20.01
C LYS A 5 -10.04 12.97 -19.27
N SER A 6 -10.02 13.02 -17.95
CA SER A 6 -9.55 11.96 -17.04
C SER A 6 -10.17 10.56 -17.26
N ASN A 7 -11.25 10.47 -18.01
CA ASN A 7 -11.98 9.23 -18.31
C ASN A 7 -11.25 8.25 -19.25
N GLN A 8 -10.27 8.75 -20.04
CA GLN A 8 -9.54 7.91 -21.01
C GLN A 8 -8.49 6.99 -20.34
N TYR A 9 -7.90 7.42 -19.23
CA TYR A 9 -6.93 6.61 -18.49
C TYR A 9 -7.53 5.39 -17.79
N LYS A 10 -8.81 5.44 -17.40
CA LYS A 10 -9.49 4.34 -16.70
C LYS A 10 -9.89 3.19 -17.61
N LEU A 11 -10.31 3.51 -18.82
CA LEU A 11 -10.54 2.51 -19.86
C LEU A 11 -9.23 1.81 -20.25
N LEU A 12 -8.13 2.55 -20.27
CA LEU A 12 -6.78 2.03 -20.54
C LEU A 12 -6.34 0.98 -19.52
N ILE A 13 -6.49 1.26 -18.20
CA ILE A 13 -6.05 0.34 -17.14
C ILE A 13 -6.80 -0.99 -17.24
N TYR A 14 -8.09 -0.96 -17.53
CA TYR A 14 -8.89 -2.19 -17.69
C TYR A 14 -8.47 -2.98 -18.93
N ILE A 15 -8.24 -2.31 -20.05
CA ILE A 15 -7.75 -2.93 -21.29
C ILE A 15 -6.33 -3.49 -21.08
N ILE A 16 -5.44 -2.76 -20.39
CA ILE A 16 -4.06 -3.20 -20.10
C ILE A 16 -4.07 -4.40 -19.15
N THR A 17 -4.89 -4.42 -18.11
CA THR A 17 -4.96 -5.54 -17.16
C THR A 17 -5.44 -6.83 -17.83
N VAL A 18 -6.47 -6.76 -18.67
CA VAL A 18 -6.95 -7.93 -19.41
C VAL A 18 -5.94 -8.41 -20.46
N CYS A 19 -5.22 -7.48 -21.11
CA CYS A 19 -4.23 -7.84 -22.12
C CYS A 19 -2.90 -8.34 -21.55
N HIS A 20 -2.50 -7.94 -20.34
CA HIS A 20 -1.34 -8.53 -19.66
C HIS A 20 -1.60 -9.97 -19.21
N LEU A 21 -2.84 -10.33 -18.92
CA LEU A 21 -3.24 -11.72 -18.64
C LEU A 21 -3.21 -12.64 -19.89
N LEU A 22 -3.22 -12.04 -21.10
CA LEU A 22 -3.27 -12.81 -22.36
C LEU A 22 -1.94 -12.82 -23.14
N ALA A 23 -0.95 -12.01 -22.78
CA ALA A 23 0.35 -11.95 -23.46
C ALA A 23 1.35 -13.02 -22.97
N GLY A 24 0.96 -13.90 -22.04
CA GLY A 24 1.80 -14.94 -21.43
C GLY A 24 1.60 -16.35 -22.01
N CYS A 25 1.12 -16.52 -23.24
CA CYS A 25 1.04 -17.85 -23.83
C CYS A 25 2.23 -18.10 -24.76
N SER A 26 3.28 -18.70 -24.24
CA SER A 26 4.19 -19.54 -25.03
C SER A 26 3.68 -20.97 -25.06
N ASP A 27 3.86 -21.60 -26.19
CA ASP A 27 3.37 -22.93 -26.55
C ASP A 27 3.63 -23.99 -25.47
N ASP A 28 2.56 -24.57 -24.95
CA ASP A 28 2.51 -25.99 -24.56
C ASP A 28 1.06 -26.37 -24.21
N LEU A 29 0.31 -26.80 -25.23
CA LEU A 29 -1.00 -27.42 -25.06
C LEU A 29 -1.03 -28.77 -25.77
N PHE A 30 -0.56 -29.79 -25.07
CA PHE A 30 -1.05 -31.15 -25.27
C PHE A 30 -0.85 -31.98 -24.01
N GLY A 31 -1.93 -32.41 -23.40
CA GLY A 31 -1.94 -33.41 -22.35
C GLY A 31 -2.90 -33.05 -21.22
N GLY A 32 -4.14 -33.54 -21.31
CA GLY A 32 -5.11 -33.36 -20.22
C GLY A 32 -4.69 -34.15 -19.00
N ASP A 33 -4.86 -33.52 -17.85
CA ASP A 33 -5.32 -34.17 -16.64
C ASP A 33 -5.90 -33.12 -15.68
N GLU A 34 -7.17 -33.26 -15.38
CA GLU A 34 -7.88 -32.44 -14.40
C GLU A 34 -7.53 -32.93 -12.98
N SER A 35 -6.40 -32.49 -12.42
CA SER A 35 -6.15 -32.54 -10.98
C SER A 35 -4.86 -31.78 -10.61
N ARG A 36 -4.80 -30.45 -10.79
CA ARG A 36 -3.70 -29.66 -10.21
C ARG A 36 -4.24 -28.72 -9.15
N GLY A 37 -4.11 -29.17 -7.90
CA GLY A 37 -4.35 -28.39 -6.72
C GLY A 37 -3.37 -27.20 -6.61
N SER A 38 -3.75 -26.17 -5.87
CA SER A 38 -3.10 -24.89 -5.65
C SER A 38 -1.69 -24.93 -4.99
N GLY A 39 -0.92 -26.01 -5.15
CA GLY A 39 0.30 -26.28 -4.40
C GLY A 39 1.65 -26.13 -5.13
N ASN A 40 1.68 -25.94 -6.45
CA ASN A 40 2.90 -26.09 -7.25
C ASN A 40 3.43 -24.77 -7.86
N ARG A 41 3.12 -23.64 -7.30
CA ARG A 41 3.60 -22.32 -7.78
C ARG A 41 4.97 -22.00 -7.17
N ILE A 42 5.91 -21.51 -7.98
CA ILE A 42 7.19 -20.94 -7.53
C ILE A 42 6.96 -19.52 -7.04
N THR A 43 7.32 -19.26 -5.79
CA THR A 43 7.23 -17.92 -5.20
C THR A 43 8.63 -17.44 -4.85
N LEU A 44 8.98 -16.23 -5.27
CA LEU A 44 10.26 -15.60 -4.94
C LEU A 44 10.04 -14.58 -3.82
N SER A 45 10.86 -14.66 -2.76
CA SER A 45 11.14 -13.55 -1.87
C SER A 45 12.54 -13.05 -2.19
N GLY A 46 12.67 -11.79 -2.58
CA GLY A 46 13.99 -11.18 -2.74
C GLY A 46 14.43 -10.65 -1.39
N GLU A 47 15.43 -11.28 -0.79
CA GLU A 47 16.25 -10.64 0.22
C GLU A 47 17.54 -10.25 -0.49
N ILE A 48 17.97 -9.00 -0.34
CA ILE A 48 19.35 -8.63 -0.56
C ILE A 48 20.12 -9.31 0.55
N ASP A 49 21.22 -10.00 0.21
CA ASP A 49 22.05 -10.75 1.13
C ASP A 49 22.20 -10.00 2.47
N GLN A 50 22.15 -10.68 3.60
CA GLN A 50 21.96 -10.14 4.96
C GLN A 50 22.83 -8.94 5.36
N LEU A 51 23.67 -8.43 4.44
CA LEU A 51 24.62 -7.34 4.63
C LEU A 51 24.51 -6.19 3.63
N ALA A 52 23.56 -6.22 2.69
CA ALA A 52 23.51 -5.19 1.65
C ALA A 52 22.09 -4.74 1.34
N VAL A 53 21.66 -3.71 2.02
CA VAL A 53 20.53 -2.88 1.56
C VAL A 53 21.13 -1.58 1.06
N THR A 54 21.20 -1.33 -0.24
CA THR A 54 21.43 0.01 -0.75
C THR A 54 20.67 0.27 -2.02
N ARG A 55 19.61 1.00 -1.87
CA ARG A 55 19.29 2.07 -2.77
C ARG A 55 19.92 3.37 -2.26
N VAL A 56 19.95 4.36 -3.09
CA VAL A 56 20.42 5.72 -2.80
C VAL A 56 19.81 6.39 -1.57
N ASN A 57 18.73 5.85 -1.08
CA ASN A 57 18.06 6.32 0.14
C ASN A 57 18.17 5.34 1.33
N ASP A 58 19.13 4.41 1.31
CA ASP A 58 19.48 3.50 2.42
C ASP A 58 18.36 2.59 2.94
N SER A 59 17.26 2.38 2.17
CA SER A 59 16.06 1.68 2.65
C SER A 59 15.66 0.41 1.85
N GLY A 60 16.51 -0.09 0.95
CA GLY A 60 16.22 -1.29 0.15
C GLY A 60 15.46 -1.01 -1.15
N PHE A 61 14.74 -2.01 -1.66
CA PHE A 61 13.92 -1.84 -2.85
C PHE A 61 12.69 -0.98 -2.55
N ALA A 62 12.33 -0.07 -3.48
CA ALA A 62 11.12 0.72 -3.36
C ALA A 62 9.95 0.03 -4.04
N ASP A 63 8.74 0.43 -3.64
CA ASP A 63 7.52 -0.04 -4.28
C ASP A 63 7.55 0.21 -5.79
N GLY A 64 7.20 -0.81 -6.57
CA GLY A 64 7.25 -0.74 -8.02
C GLY A 64 8.62 -0.99 -8.64
N ASP A 65 9.68 -1.23 -7.88
CA ASP A 65 10.97 -1.67 -8.44
C ASP A 65 10.84 -2.94 -9.25
N VAL A 66 11.65 -3.06 -10.31
CA VAL A 66 11.53 -4.17 -11.25
C VAL A 66 12.84 -4.88 -11.46
N MET A 67 12.85 -6.19 -11.22
CA MET A 67 13.96 -7.07 -11.56
C MET A 67 13.60 -8.08 -12.67
N GLY A 68 14.62 -8.55 -13.39
CA GLY A 68 14.52 -9.66 -14.33
C GLY A 68 14.91 -10.98 -13.69
N VAL A 69 14.09 -12.01 -13.90
CA VAL A 69 14.33 -13.34 -13.34
C VAL A 69 14.37 -14.39 -14.44
N TYR A 70 15.37 -15.26 -14.36
CA TYR A 70 15.46 -16.47 -15.14
C TYR A 70 15.39 -17.70 -14.22
N ILE A 71 14.74 -18.77 -14.68
CA ILE A 71 14.68 -20.04 -13.97
C ILE A 71 15.09 -21.14 -14.92
N VAL A 72 16.06 -21.93 -14.53
CA VAL A 72 16.66 -22.97 -15.35
C VAL A 72 16.49 -24.34 -14.69
N ASP A 73 15.91 -25.30 -15.41
CA ASP A 73 15.73 -26.67 -14.91
C ASP A 73 17.02 -27.46 -14.89
N TYR A 74 17.12 -28.36 -13.93
CA TYR A 74 18.13 -29.41 -13.93
C TYR A 74 17.76 -30.55 -14.88
N ASN A 75 18.77 -31.18 -15.46
CA ASN A 75 18.62 -32.43 -16.18
C ASN A 75 19.16 -33.58 -15.30
N GLY A 76 18.23 -34.24 -14.57
CA GLY A 76 18.58 -35.09 -13.44
C GLY A 76 19.31 -34.29 -12.35
N ASN A 77 20.54 -34.69 -11.99
CA ASN A 77 21.37 -33.97 -11.00
C ASN A 77 22.32 -32.93 -11.61
N THR A 78 22.22 -32.66 -12.92
CA THR A 78 23.12 -31.73 -13.60
C THR A 78 22.41 -30.39 -13.82
N PRO A 79 22.98 -29.23 -13.36
CA PRO A 79 22.41 -27.93 -13.62
C PRO A 79 22.27 -27.64 -15.12
N GLY A 80 21.14 -27.07 -15.51
CA GLY A 80 20.98 -26.53 -16.85
C GLY A 80 21.86 -25.30 -17.08
N THR A 81 22.09 -24.97 -18.37
CA THR A 81 22.83 -23.76 -18.74
C THR A 81 21.86 -22.63 -19.00
N LEU A 82 22.06 -21.47 -18.35
CA LEU A 82 21.27 -20.28 -18.60
C LEU A 82 21.38 -19.83 -20.06
N GLN A 83 20.24 -19.68 -20.72
CA GLN A 83 20.12 -19.24 -22.11
C GLN A 83 19.36 -17.92 -22.20
N PRO A 84 19.49 -17.15 -23.30
CA PRO A 84 18.66 -15.96 -23.51
C PRO A 84 17.14 -16.26 -23.58
N SER A 85 16.79 -17.48 -24.04
CA SER A 85 15.43 -17.99 -24.15
C SER A 85 15.40 -19.51 -24.11
N GLY A 86 14.25 -20.10 -23.78
CA GLY A 86 14.07 -21.56 -23.70
C GLY A 86 14.36 -22.12 -22.30
N ASN A 87 14.51 -21.30 -21.29
CA ASN A 87 14.56 -21.72 -19.89
C ASN A 87 13.13 -21.99 -19.37
N ARG A 88 12.97 -22.45 -18.14
CA ARG A 88 11.66 -22.55 -17.49
C ARG A 88 10.98 -21.17 -17.37
N ALA A 89 11.76 -20.15 -17.09
CA ALA A 89 11.33 -18.74 -17.11
C ALA A 89 12.43 -17.90 -17.76
N ASP A 90 12.06 -17.10 -18.75
CA ASP A 90 12.93 -16.26 -19.54
C ASP A 90 12.71 -14.80 -19.20
N ASN A 91 13.64 -14.17 -18.48
CA ASN A 91 13.61 -12.76 -18.15
C ASN A 91 12.26 -12.28 -17.62
N VAL A 92 11.66 -13.02 -16.72
CA VAL A 92 10.35 -12.70 -16.18
C VAL A 92 10.44 -11.48 -15.32
N ARG A 93 9.63 -10.47 -15.63
CA ARG A 93 9.51 -9.26 -14.85
C ARG A 93 8.90 -9.57 -13.48
N HIS A 94 9.63 -9.20 -12.42
CA HIS A 94 9.14 -9.22 -11.06
C HIS A 94 9.11 -7.80 -10.53
N THR A 95 7.97 -7.39 -9.98
CA THR A 95 7.77 -6.06 -9.41
C THR A 95 7.75 -6.16 -7.90
N TYR A 96 8.52 -5.31 -7.23
CA TYR A 96 8.57 -5.27 -5.78
C TYR A 96 7.31 -4.63 -5.22
N ASP A 97 6.73 -5.30 -4.25
CA ASP A 97 5.60 -4.84 -3.45
C ASP A 97 6.15 -4.55 -2.06
N ALA A 98 6.39 -3.27 -1.79
CA ALA A 98 6.99 -2.84 -0.53
C ALA A 98 6.05 -3.07 0.66
N ALA A 99 4.73 -3.05 0.45
CA ALA A 99 3.76 -3.29 1.50
C ALA A 99 3.81 -4.72 2.04
N ASN A 100 4.16 -5.69 1.17
CA ASN A 100 4.24 -7.10 1.51
C ASN A 100 5.68 -7.64 1.51
N ALA A 101 6.67 -6.77 1.30
CA ALA A 101 8.09 -7.12 1.18
C ALA A 101 8.33 -8.32 0.24
N LYS A 102 7.66 -8.37 -0.90
CA LYS A 102 7.72 -9.49 -1.84
C LYS A 102 7.83 -9.04 -3.28
N TRP A 103 8.36 -9.93 -4.12
CA TRP A 103 8.41 -9.77 -5.55
C TRP A 103 7.23 -10.46 -6.22
N ASN A 104 6.40 -9.69 -6.92
CA ASN A 104 5.28 -10.20 -7.68
C ASN A 104 5.70 -10.48 -9.12
N SER A 105 5.61 -11.73 -9.53
CA SER A 105 5.88 -12.14 -10.91
C SER A 105 4.80 -11.61 -11.85
N ALA A 106 5.20 -11.25 -13.07
CA ALA A 106 4.26 -10.80 -14.12
C ALA A 106 3.24 -11.90 -14.51
N TYR A 107 3.59 -13.16 -14.31
CA TYR A 107 2.70 -14.30 -14.44
C TYR A 107 3.13 -15.45 -13.52
N ASP A 108 2.23 -16.41 -13.27
CA ASP A 108 2.50 -17.54 -12.39
C ASP A 108 3.48 -18.50 -13.03
N ILE A 109 4.56 -18.83 -12.31
CA ILE A 109 5.57 -19.80 -12.72
C ILE A 109 5.36 -21.04 -11.87
N TYR A 110 5.28 -22.21 -12.52
CA TYR A 110 5.02 -23.48 -11.85
C TYR A 110 6.21 -24.40 -11.92
N TRP A 111 6.38 -25.25 -10.91
CA TRP A 111 7.32 -26.38 -10.96
C TRP A 111 6.97 -27.33 -12.11
N LYS A 112 7.99 -27.90 -12.72
CA LYS A 112 7.81 -28.88 -13.82
C LYS A 112 7.12 -30.15 -13.33
N ASP A 113 7.62 -30.64 -12.21
CA ASP A 113 7.20 -31.81 -11.48
C ASP A 113 7.66 -31.70 -10.02
N ASP A 114 7.49 -32.75 -9.22
CA ASP A 114 7.87 -32.81 -7.81
C ASP A 114 9.31 -33.23 -7.55
N HIS A 115 10.13 -33.36 -8.60
CA HIS A 115 11.50 -33.87 -8.56
C HIS A 115 12.54 -32.99 -9.25
N THR A 116 12.13 -32.17 -10.23
CA THR A 116 13.08 -31.34 -11.00
C THR A 116 13.55 -30.14 -10.19
N HIS A 117 14.82 -30.12 -9.86
CA HIS A 117 15.47 -28.95 -9.24
C HIS A 117 15.65 -27.82 -10.23
N ILE A 118 15.85 -26.63 -9.74
CA ILE A 118 16.04 -25.40 -10.55
C ILE A 118 17.19 -24.54 -10.03
N ASP A 119 17.80 -23.78 -10.95
CA ASP A 119 18.62 -22.60 -10.64
C ASP A 119 17.78 -21.35 -10.90
N VAL A 120 17.83 -20.38 -9.99
CA VAL A 120 17.16 -19.09 -10.12
C VAL A 120 18.20 -17.99 -10.21
N TYR A 121 18.10 -17.15 -11.24
CA TYR A 121 18.96 -15.99 -11.46
C TYR A 121 18.13 -14.72 -11.44
N GLY A 122 18.60 -13.68 -10.77
CA GLY A 122 17.97 -12.38 -10.76
C GLY A 122 18.94 -11.25 -11.03
N TYR A 123 18.46 -10.18 -11.64
CA TYR A 123 19.23 -8.97 -11.85
C TYR A 123 18.33 -7.71 -11.79
N TYR A 124 18.91 -6.62 -11.34
CA TYR A 124 18.26 -5.32 -11.24
C TYR A 124 19.22 -4.22 -11.75
N PRO A 125 18.73 -3.18 -12.41
CA PRO A 125 17.34 -2.95 -12.84
C PRO A 125 16.93 -3.86 -14.02
N PHE A 126 15.62 -4.07 -14.18
CA PHE A 126 15.05 -4.85 -15.28
C PHE A 126 15.41 -4.26 -16.65
N GLY A 127 15.72 -5.11 -17.58
CA GLY A 127 16.00 -4.74 -18.98
C GLY A 127 15.68 -5.88 -19.94
N SER A 128 16.15 -5.77 -21.17
CA SER A 128 15.92 -6.76 -22.24
C SER A 128 17.27 -7.31 -22.72
N PRO A 129 17.83 -8.35 -22.05
CA PRO A 129 19.11 -8.94 -22.46
C PRO A 129 19.02 -9.64 -23.82
N GLU A 130 19.84 -9.19 -24.78
CA GLU A 130 20.04 -9.89 -26.05
C GLU A 130 21.05 -11.03 -25.91
N SER A 131 21.89 -11.03 -24.88
CA SER A 131 22.92 -11.99 -24.56
C SER A 131 23.08 -12.18 -23.06
N ILE A 132 23.19 -13.42 -22.62
CA ILE A 132 23.51 -13.76 -21.23
C ILE A 132 24.95 -13.38 -20.86
N ASP A 133 25.90 -13.57 -21.74
CA ASP A 133 27.33 -13.42 -21.45
C ASP A 133 27.81 -11.97 -21.52
N ALA A 134 27.03 -11.07 -22.10
CA ALA A 134 27.48 -9.72 -22.40
C ALA A 134 26.37 -8.66 -22.34
N TYR A 135 25.52 -8.74 -21.31
CA TYR A 135 24.46 -7.74 -21.11
C TYR A 135 25.06 -6.32 -20.99
N PRO A 136 24.67 -5.40 -21.87
CA PRO A 136 25.22 -4.04 -21.87
C PRO A 136 24.60 -3.21 -20.74
N PHE A 137 25.44 -2.56 -19.93
CA PHE A 137 25.01 -1.66 -18.88
C PHE A 137 25.84 -0.37 -18.94
N THR A 138 25.26 0.76 -18.55
CA THR A 138 25.97 2.04 -18.56
C THR A 138 25.59 2.83 -17.32
N VAL A 139 26.59 3.22 -16.52
CA VAL A 139 26.37 4.11 -15.38
C VAL A 139 26.14 5.55 -15.86
N GLU A 140 25.23 6.25 -15.19
CA GLU A 140 24.88 7.62 -15.55
C GLU A 140 26.06 8.58 -15.36
N ARG A 141 26.13 9.60 -16.26
CA ARG A 141 27.16 10.63 -16.19
C ARG A 141 26.90 11.62 -15.05
N ASP A 142 25.64 11.96 -14.87
CA ASP A 142 25.18 12.87 -13.82
C ASP A 142 24.38 12.08 -12.80
N GLN A 143 25.03 11.70 -11.71
CA GLN A 143 24.44 10.94 -10.62
C GLN A 143 23.90 11.83 -9.49
N SER A 144 23.98 13.16 -9.65
CA SER A 144 23.45 14.13 -8.68
C SER A 144 21.92 14.31 -8.78
N LYS A 145 21.30 13.83 -9.86
CA LYS A 145 19.85 13.93 -10.08
C LYS A 145 19.11 12.98 -9.18
N PRO A 146 18.15 13.46 -8.36
CA PRO A 146 17.31 12.60 -7.54
C PRO A 146 16.33 11.78 -8.37
N SER A 147 15.74 10.75 -7.77
CA SER A 147 14.61 10.03 -8.35
C SER A 147 13.35 10.89 -8.25
N GLU A 148 12.58 10.97 -9.34
CA GLU A 148 11.34 11.74 -9.42
C GLU A 148 10.25 10.93 -10.16
N ASP A 149 9.03 10.91 -9.64
CA ASP A 149 7.81 10.38 -10.28
C ASP A 149 7.96 9.04 -11.04
N GLY A 150 8.62 8.06 -10.41
CA GLY A 150 8.83 6.73 -11.00
C GLY A 150 10.00 6.64 -11.98
N VAL A 151 10.78 7.71 -12.14
CA VAL A 151 12.05 7.72 -12.88
C VAL A 151 13.20 7.62 -11.88
N MET A 152 14.05 6.59 -12.03
CA MET A 152 15.24 6.43 -11.18
C MET A 152 16.19 7.59 -11.35
N GLY A 153 16.71 8.12 -10.24
CA GLY A 153 17.78 9.11 -10.20
C GLY A 153 19.09 8.59 -10.79
N GLY A 154 19.96 9.49 -11.14
CA GLY A 154 21.20 9.12 -11.84
C GLY A 154 22.09 8.16 -11.06
N TYR A 155 22.14 8.27 -9.74
CA TYR A 155 22.88 7.34 -8.87
C TYR A 155 22.21 5.97 -8.81
N GLU A 156 20.89 5.90 -8.59
CA GLU A 156 20.12 4.66 -8.55
C GLU A 156 20.14 3.90 -9.87
N ALA A 157 19.97 4.63 -11.00
CA ALA A 157 20.05 4.06 -12.35
C ALA A 157 21.44 3.50 -12.70
N SER A 158 22.47 3.86 -11.94
CA SER A 158 23.83 3.40 -12.09
C SER A 158 24.17 2.13 -11.32
N ASP A 159 23.30 1.71 -10.39
CA ASP A 159 23.53 0.51 -9.59
C ASP A 159 23.02 -0.74 -10.32
N PHE A 160 23.82 -1.79 -10.27
CA PHE A 160 23.49 -3.08 -10.84
C PHE A 160 23.63 -4.18 -9.80
N LEU A 161 22.51 -4.82 -9.49
CA LEU A 161 22.44 -5.96 -8.58
C LEU A 161 22.30 -7.26 -9.36
N TRP A 162 22.91 -8.30 -8.87
CA TRP A 162 22.79 -9.63 -9.40
C TRP A 162 22.82 -10.70 -8.30
N GLY A 163 22.01 -11.74 -8.44
CA GLY A 163 21.95 -12.84 -7.50
C GLY A 163 21.65 -14.18 -8.18
N LYS A 164 22.03 -15.26 -7.51
CA LYS A 164 21.75 -16.63 -7.93
C LYS A 164 21.43 -17.50 -6.71
N VAL A 165 20.42 -18.35 -6.83
CA VAL A 165 20.20 -19.50 -5.96
C VAL A 165 20.24 -20.74 -6.82
N ALA A 166 21.08 -21.70 -6.46
CA ALA A 166 21.27 -22.96 -7.18
C ALA A 166 20.65 -24.12 -6.43
N ASP A 167 20.30 -25.15 -7.16
CA ASP A 167 19.86 -26.45 -6.63
C ASP A 167 18.61 -26.40 -5.73
N VAL A 168 17.63 -25.57 -6.13
CA VAL A 168 16.39 -25.39 -5.37
C VAL A 168 15.45 -26.56 -5.63
N ALA A 169 15.00 -27.22 -4.57
CA ALA A 169 14.07 -28.35 -4.63
C ALA A 169 12.60 -27.90 -4.75
N PRO A 170 11.72 -28.71 -5.37
CA PRO A 170 10.28 -28.41 -5.49
C PRO A 170 9.52 -28.31 -4.16
N THR A 171 10.14 -28.77 -3.06
CA THR A 171 9.61 -28.67 -1.69
C THR A 171 9.74 -27.28 -1.08
N ASP A 172 10.57 -26.41 -1.65
CA ASP A 172 10.85 -25.08 -1.14
C ASP A 172 9.69 -24.14 -1.55
N ARG A 173 8.91 -23.73 -0.57
CA ARG A 173 7.70 -22.91 -0.82
C ARG A 173 8.00 -21.47 -1.20
N VAL A 174 9.14 -20.93 -0.75
CA VAL A 174 9.58 -19.56 -1.00
C VAL A 174 11.08 -19.58 -1.25
N ILE A 175 11.50 -19.14 -2.43
CA ILE A 175 12.90 -19.07 -2.82
C ILE A 175 13.44 -17.69 -2.46
N ARG A 176 14.46 -17.64 -1.61
CA ARG A 176 15.16 -16.41 -1.25
C ARG A 176 16.30 -16.17 -2.24
N LEU A 177 16.22 -15.07 -2.97
CA LEU A 177 17.23 -14.71 -3.97
C LEU A 177 18.17 -13.62 -3.42
N PRO A 178 19.41 -13.95 -3.00
CA PRO A 178 20.37 -12.97 -2.50
C PRO A 178 20.89 -12.13 -3.65
N MET A 179 20.65 -10.81 -3.61
CA MET A 179 21.13 -9.86 -4.61
C MET A 179 22.35 -9.13 -4.06
N ALA A 180 23.38 -8.97 -4.87
CA ALA A 180 24.62 -8.27 -4.48
C ALA A 180 25.01 -7.21 -5.53
N HIS A 181 25.60 -6.10 -5.06
CA HIS A 181 26.13 -5.05 -5.93
C HIS A 181 27.24 -5.58 -6.82
N ARG A 182 27.19 -5.27 -8.10
CA ARG A 182 28.19 -5.66 -9.10
C ARG A 182 29.00 -4.47 -9.62
N MET A 183 28.59 -3.25 -9.31
CA MET A 183 29.38 -2.05 -9.54
C MET A 183 30.32 -1.77 -8.35
N ALA A 184 31.17 -0.78 -8.47
CA ALA A 184 31.98 -0.22 -7.39
C ALA A 184 31.39 1.12 -6.95
N ASN A 185 31.64 1.55 -5.71
CA ASN A 185 31.23 2.84 -5.18
C ASN A 185 32.45 3.67 -4.81
N ALA A 186 32.60 4.84 -5.39
CA ALA A 186 33.61 5.83 -5.05
C ALA A 186 33.01 6.87 -4.09
N ARG A 187 33.60 7.02 -2.90
CA ARG A 187 33.16 7.98 -1.89
C ARG A 187 34.29 8.94 -1.57
N VAL A 188 34.00 10.23 -1.61
CA VAL A 188 34.96 11.30 -1.31
C VAL A 188 34.38 12.22 -0.24
N THR A 189 35.02 12.26 0.90
CA THR A 189 34.69 13.19 2.01
C THR A 189 35.72 14.29 2.05
N LEU A 190 35.27 15.54 2.02
CA LEU A 190 36.15 16.70 2.20
C LEU A 190 36.07 17.18 3.66
N THR A 191 37.22 17.36 4.29
CA THR A 191 37.31 17.87 5.67
C THR A 191 38.03 19.19 5.71
N GLU A 192 37.61 20.03 6.63
CA GLU A 192 38.29 21.29 6.92
C GLU A 192 39.72 21.04 7.47
N GLY A 193 40.68 21.80 6.96
CA GLY A 193 42.03 21.85 7.43
C GLY A 193 42.36 23.19 8.07
N THR A 194 43.64 23.62 7.94
CA THR A 194 44.10 24.88 8.51
C THR A 194 43.89 26.06 7.57
N GLY A 195 43.83 27.28 8.10
CA GLY A 195 43.87 28.53 7.33
C GLY A 195 42.48 29.09 6.92
N PHE A 196 41.38 28.47 7.31
CA PHE A 196 40.05 29.04 7.21
C PHE A 196 39.73 29.92 8.41
N ALA A 197 39.00 31.01 8.20
CA ALA A 197 38.39 31.77 9.27
C ALA A 197 37.14 31.07 9.82
N ASP A 198 36.68 31.45 11.03
CA ASP A 198 35.50 30.90 11.65
C ASP A 198 34.26 31.01 10.71
N GLY A 199 33.64 29.88 10.38
CA GLY A 199 32.47 29.79 9.49
C GLY A 199 32.80 30.00 7.99
N GLU A 200 34.06 30.15 7.59
CA GLU A 200 34.44 30.29 6.18
C GLU A 200 34.33 28.96 5.43
N TRP A 201 34.63 27.85 6.10
CA TRP A 201 34.51 26.51 5.50
C TRP A 201 33.09 26.21 5.01
N GLU A 202 32.08 26.50 5.81
CA GLU A 202 30.66 26.26 5.47
C GLU A 202 30.21 27.12 4.29
N GLN A 203 30.79 28.32 4.13
CA GLN A 203 30.45 29.23 3.04
C GLN A 203 31.26 28.98 1.76
N THR A 204 32.37 28.22 1.86
CA THR A 204 33.21 27.91 0.70
C THR A 204 32.52 26.85 -0.20
N GLU A 205 32.21 27.23 -1.44
CA GLU A 205 31.64 26.29 -2.42
C GLU A 205 32.61 25.15 -2.71
N ARG A 206 32.14 23.91 -2.62
CA ARG A 206 32.94 22.70 -2.88
C ARG A 206 32.18 21.75 -3.79
N THR A 207 32.88 21.26 -4.82
CA THR A 207 32.38 20.23 -5.72
C THR A 207 33.45 19.16 -5.98
N VAL A 208 32.97 17.95 -6.27
CA VAL A 208 33.82 16.80 -6.64
C VAL A 208 33.32 16.22 -7.95
N LEU A 209 34.25 15.90 -8.86
CA LEU A 209 33.99 15.08 -10.04
C LEU A 209 34.85 13.82 -9.96
N VAL A 210 34.29 12.66 -10.20
CA VAL A 210 35.06 11.41 -10.33
C VAL A 210 35.54 11.31 -11.78
N ALA A 211 36.85 11.36 -11.99
CA ALA A 211 37.43 11.57 -13.31
C ALA A 211 37.94 10.27 -13.96
N ASN A 212 38.12 10.30 -15.24
CA ASN A 212 38.75 9.24 -16.05
C ASN A 212 38.08 7.86 -15.93
N LEU A 213 36.74 7.83 -15.94
CA LEU A 213 35.96 6.62 -15.85
C LEU A 213 35.45 6.12 -17.20
N ILE A 214 35.56 4.82 -17.42
CA ILE A 214 34.78 4.11 -18.42
C ILE A 214 33.41 3.83 -17.83
N ARG A 215 32.34 4.39 -18.39
CA ARG A 215 30.97 4.26 -17.87
C ARG A 215 30.20 3.04 -18.41
N GLY A 216 30.59 2.51 -19.56
CA GLY A 216 29.98 1.33 -20.15
C GLY A 216 30.54 0.04 -19.58
N ALA A 217 29.68 -0.93 -19.32
CA ALA A 217 30.01 -2.28 -18.86
C ALA A 217 29.40 -3.36 -19.76
N ARG A 218 29.95 -4.55 -19.67
CA ARG A 218 29.36 -5.81 -20.10
C ARG A 218 29.24 -6.72 -18.90
N ILE A 219 28.06 -7.26 -18.68
CA ILE A 219 27.73 -8.07 -17.51
C ILE A 219 27.38 -9.46 -17.99
N ASN A 220 28.01 -10.49 -17.40
CA ASN A 220 27.61 -11.86 -17.59
C ASN A 220 26.52 -12.24 -16.58
N LEU A 221 25.29 -12.47 -17.04
CA LEU A 221 24.17 -12.79 -16.18
C LEU A 221 24.21 -14.22 -15.60
N SER A 222 25.10 -15.09 -16.10
CA SER A 222 25.26 -16.46 -15.56
C SER A 222 26.08 -16.51 -14.27
N ASP A 223 26.97 -15.52 -14.05
CA ASP A 223 27.87 -15.47 -12.88
C ASP A 223 27.99 -14.08 -12.24
N GLY A 224 27.34 -13.07 -12.79
CA GLY A 224 27.35 -11.70 -12.30
C GLY A 224 28.67 -10.96 -12.50
N THR A 225 29.61 -11.48 -13.33
CA THR A 225 30.85 -10.78 -13.58
C THR A 225 30.68 -9.54 -14.45
N VAL A 226 31.38 -8.45 -14.08
CA VAL A 226 31.33 -7.14 -14.77
C VAL A 226 32.67 -6.85 -15.40
N LYS A 227 32.68 -6.45 -16.68
CA LYS A 227 33.85 -5.97 -17.39
C LYS A 227 33.59 -4.60 -17.99
N ALA A 228 34.51 -3.65 -17.76
CA ALA A 228 34.46 -2.37 -18.43
C ALA A 228 34.54 -2.54 -19.96
N LYS A 229 33.71 -1.76 -20.69
CA LYS A 229 33.68 -1.82 -22.18
C LYS A 229 34.94 -1.13 -22.73
N GLY A 230 35.89 -1.93 -23.29
CA GLY A 230 37.06 -1.39 -23.94
C GLY A 230 36.74 -0.38 -25.06
N SER A 231 37.64 0.56 -25.34
CA SER A 231 37.55 1.55 -26.43
C SER A 231 36.55 2.71 -26.31
N VAL A 232 36.14 3.10 -25.12
CA VAL A 232 35.37 4.32 -24.90
C VAL A 232 36.32 5.33 -24.21
N GLU A 233 36.33 6.57 -24.73
CA GLU A 233 37.09 7.66 -24.06
C GLU A 233 36.64 7.85 -22.62
N PRO A 234 37.55 7.83 -21.63
CA PRO A 234 37.21 8.03 -20.23
C PRO A 234 36.56 9.39 -20.01
N THR A 235 35.51 9.43 -19.22
CA THR A 235 34.74 10.65 -18.91
C THR A 235 34.69 10.91 -17.41
N ALA A 236 34.35 12.14 -17.03
CA ALA A 236 34.07 12.47 -15.64
C ALA A 236 32.60 12.18 -15.32
N THR A 237 32.35 11.72 -14.09
CA THR A 237 31.01 11.51 -13.52
C THR A 237 30.75 12.55 -12.43
N VAL A 238 29.57 13.17 -12.46
CA VAL A 238 29.08 14.06 -11.41
C VAL A 238 28.47 13.19 -10.32
N PRO A 239 29.05 13.11 -9.10
CA PRO A 239 28.54 12.26 -8.04
C PRO A 239 27.29 12.85 -7.37
N ALA A 240 26.50 12.01 -6.73
CA ALA A 240 25.51 12.42 -5.75
C ALA A 240 26.20 13.01 -4.52
N ARG A 241 25.60 14.02 -3.89
CA ARG A 241 26.14 14.65 -2.67
C ARG A 241 25.21 14.42 -1.48
N VAL A 242 25.76 13.95 -0.39
CA VAL A 242 25.06 13.80 0.90
C VAL A 242 25.91 14.47 1.98
N GLY A 243 25.49 15.65 2.44
CA GLY A 243 26.31 16.46 3.34
C GLY A 243 27.64 16.87 2.70
N ASP A 244 28.76 16.52 3.34
CA ASP A 244 30.13 16.74 2.86
C ASP A 244 30.77 15.50 2.22
N GLU A 245 29.95 14.50 1.86
CA GLU A 245 30.36 13.32 1.12
C GLU A 245 29.79 13.34 -0.32
N TRP A 246 30.63 13.01 -1.29
CA TRP A 246 30.28 12.81 -2.70
C TRP A 246 30.39 11.34 -3.05
N ARG A 247 29.34 10.75 -3.58
CA ARG A 247 29.19 9.33 -3.86
C ARG A 247 28.96 9.08 -5.35
N ALA A 248 29.76 8.22 -5.98
CA ALA A 248 29.54 7.83 -7.38
C ALA A 248 29.60 6.32 -7.55
N ILE A 249 28.62 5.76 -8.23
CA ILE A 249 28.65 4.38 -8.71
C ILE A 249 29.48 4.35 -9.99
N VAL A 250 30.47 3.47 -10.02
CA VAL A 250 31.44 3.36 -11.10
C VAL A 250 31.57 1.92 -11.59
N VAL A 251 31.79 1.75 -12.87
CA VAL A 251 32.10 0.42 -13.43
C VAL A 251 33.44 -0.06 -12.82
N PRO A 252 33.53 -1.31 -12.33
CA PRO A 252 34.79 -1.86 -11.85
C PRO A 252 35.89 -1.75 -12.91
N GLN A 253 36.97 -1.03 -12.58
CA GLN A 253 38.07 -0.72 -13.49
C GLN A 253 39.32 -0.25 -12.77
N THR A 254 40.48 -0.37 -13.43
CA THR A 254 41.76 0.16 -12.92
C THR A 254 42.09 1.49 -13.60
N VAL A 255 42.37 2.50 -12.81
CA VAL A 255 42.91 3.80 -13.24
C VAL A 255 44.41 3.80 -13.07
N ALA A 256 45.16 4.12 -14.13
CA ALA A 256 46.63 4.06 -14.14
C ALA A 256 47.27 5.07 -13.17
N ALA A 257 48.44 4.78 -12.68
CA ALA A 257 49.24 5.66 -11.86
C ALA A 257 49.43 7.05 -12.50
N GLY A 258 49.36 8.11 -11.68
CA GLY A 258 49.41 9.48 -12.11
C GLY A 258 48.18 10.04 -12.83
N THR A 259 47.19 9.20 -13.12
CA THR A 259 45.95 9.63 -13.74
C THR A 259 45.02 10.28 -12.69
N THR A 260 44.35 11.36 -13.05
CA THR A 260 43.42 12.07 -12.16
C THR A 260 42.29 11.16 -11.74
N LEU A 261 42.12 10.92 -10.44
CA LEU A 261 40.95 10.20 -9.86
C LEU A 261 39.79 11.16 -9.60
N PHE A 262 40.12 12.33 -9.03
CA PHE A 262 39.10 13.32 -8.69
C PHE A 262 39.51 14.71 -9.18
N THR A 263 38.53 15.49 -9.64
CA THR A 263 38.68 16.94 -9.78
C THR A 263 37.86 17.58 -8.69
N ILE A 264 38.52 18.22 -7.73
CA ILE A 264 37.89 18.82 -6.56
C ILE A 264 37.98 20.34 -6.75
N THR A 265 36.84 21.02 -6.80
CA THR A 265 36.78 22.47 -6.90
C THR A 265 36.50 23.06 -5.53
N VAL A 266 37.33 23.98 -5.07
CA VAL A 266 37.18 24.67 -3.78
C VAL A 266 37.25 26.17 -4.05
N GLY A 267 36.23 26.94 -3.65
CA GLY A 267 36.19 28.38 -3.88
C GLY A 267 36.29 28.75 -5.37
N GLY A 268 35.72 27.92 -6.25
CA GLY A 268 35.76 28.12 -7.71
C GLY A 268 37.07 27.67 -8.40
N ILE A 269 38.07 27.21 -7.66
CA ILE A 269 39.37 26.78 -8.21
C ILE A 269 39.42 25.23 -8.29
N PRO A 270 39.63 24.63 -9.48
CA PRO A 270 39.72 23.19 -9.62
C PRO A 270 41.11 22.63 -9.31
N TYR A 271 41.16 21.59 -8.49
CA TYR A 271 42.35 20.84 -8.15
C TYR A 271 42.23 19.39 -8.60
N LYS A 272 43.31 18.84 -9.19
CA LYS A 272 43.35 17.44 -9.62
C LYS A 272 44.01 16.59 -8.54
N PHE A 273 43.29 15.54 -8.12
CA PHE A 273 43.82 14.56 -7.20
C PHE A 273 44.15 13.27 -7.97
N SER A 274 45.40 12.81 -7.84
CA SER A 274 45.88 11.56 -8.48
C SER A 274 46.77 10.79 -7.49
N LYS A 275 46.93 9.48 -7.72
CA LYS A 275 47.80 8.60 -6.96
C LYS A 275 49.05 8.27 -7.78
N ASN A 276 50.19 8.05 -7.08
CA ASN A 276 51.45 7.65 -7.72
C ASN A 276 51.45 6.15 -8.11
N GLU A 277 50.47 5.39 -7.71
CA GLU A 277 50.21 4.01 -8.03
C GLU A 277 48.86 3.80 -8.74
N ALA A 278 48.71 2.71 -9.44
CA ALA A 278 47.42 2.39 -10.08
C ALA A 278 46.36 2.11 -9.02
N PHE A 279 45.13 2.62 -9.25
CA PHE A 279 44.00 2.42 -8.34
C PHE A 279 42.91 1.61 -9.00
N THR A 280 42.41 0.59 -8.30
CA THR A 280 41.32 -0.28 -8.81
C THR A 280 40.03 -0.10 -8.06
N TYR A 281 38.98 0.34 -8.76
CA TYR A 281 37.62 0.26 -8.31
C TYR A 281 37.12 -1.19 -8.42
N THR A 282 36.90 -1.82 -7.29
CA THR A 282 36.57 -3.27 -7.22
C THR A 282 35.06 -3.48 -7.13
N ALA A 283 34.52 -4.45 -7.90
CA ALA A 283 33.10 -4.82 -7.85
C ALA A 283 32.61 -5.13 -6.43
N GLY A 284 31.44 -4.64 -6.05
CA GLY A 284 30.87 -4.85 -4.72
C GLY A 284 31.67 -4.23 -3.57
N LYS A 285 32.52 -3.25 -3.85
CA LYS A 285 33.31 -2.55 -2.82
C LYS A 285 33.10 -1.04 -2.87
N MET A 286 33.23 -0.43 -1.71
CA MET A 286 33.28 1.02 -1.53
C MET A 286 34.73 1.46 -1.39
N SER A 287 35.13 2.44 -2.16
CA SER A 287 36.45 3.09 -2.09
C SER A 287 36.28 4.45 -1.44
N ASN A 288 36.64 4.56 -0.16
CA ASN A 288 36.42 5.74 0.64
C ASN A 288 37.71 6.57 0.69
N PHE A 289 37.60 7.87 0.37
CA PHE A 289 38.70 8.82 0.38
C PHE A 289 38.35 9.98 1.29
N THR A 290 39.13 10.24 2.33
CA THR A 290 39.00 11.46 3.14
C THR A 290 40.13 12.40 2.75
N ILE A 291 39.76 13.58 2.23
CA ILE A 291 40.69 14.56 1.71
C ILE A 291 40.54 15.85 2.53
N ARG A 292 41.63 16.23 3.25
CA ARG A 292 41.67 17.47 3.98
C ARG A 292 42.06 18.62 3.03
N VAL A 293 41.34 19.72 3.17
CA VAL A 293 41.57 20.95 2.42
C VAL A 293 42.17 21.99 3.36
N ASP A 294 43.44 22.36 3.14
CA ASP A 294 44.11 23.42 3.89
C ASP A 294 44.17 24.70 3.02
N LYS A 295 43.88 25.88 3.59
CA LYS A 295 43.94 27.18 2.93
C LYS A 295 45.23 27.88 3.31
N LYS A 296 46.04 28.28 2.32
CA LYS A 296 47.25 29.09 2.56
C LYS A 296 46.85 30.53 2.84
N ALA A 297 47.13 30.99 4.06
CA ALA A 297 46.77 32.32 4.51
C ALA A 297 47.36 33.44 3.63
N GLU A 298 48.58 33.28 3.09
CA GLU A 298 49.29 34.29 2.29
C GLU A 298 48.76 34.43 0.86
N THR A 299 48.25 33.36 0.26
CA THR A 299 47.88 33.31 -1.16
C THR A 299 46.41 33.03 -1.41
N GLY A 300 45.66 32.59 -0.41
CA GLY A 300 44.29 32.13 -0.53
C GLY A 300 44.13 30.82 -1.33
N GLN A 301 45.22 30.19 -1.76
CA GLN A 301 45.24 28.93 -2.48
C GLN A 301 44.96 27.75 -1.54
N TYR A 302 44.35 26.68 -2.06
CA TYR A 302 44.08 25.49 -1.30
C TYR A 302 45.08 24.36 -1.58
N THR A 303 45.33 23.52 -0.58
CA THR A 303 46.13 22.31 -0.70
C THR A 303 45.29 21.11 -0.30
N LEU A 304 45.29 20.06 -1.11
CA LEU A 304 44.53 18.83 -0.86
C LEU A 304 45.49 17.77 -0.30
N THR A 305 45.15 17.21 0.84
CA THR A 305 45.91 16.12 1.49
C THR A 305 45.02 14.92 1.73
N LEU A 306 45.41 13.74 1.20
CA LEU A 306 44.77 12.48 1.51
C LEU A 306 45.02 12.14 2.97
N VAL A 307 43.98 12.10 3.79
CA VAL A 307 44.07 11.80 5.22
C VAL A 307 43.83 10.33 5.48
N ASN A 308 42.84 9.78 4.76
CA ASN A 308 42.50 8.38 4.89
C ASN A 308 42.03 7.80 3.53
N GLU A 309 42.33 6.52 3.32
CA GLU A 309 41.85 5.71 2.22
C GLU A 309 41.51 4.32 2.75
N SER A 310 40.33 3.83 2.43
CA SER A 310 39.95 2.47 2.77
C SER A 310 39.10 1.86 1.66
N ILE A 311 39.21 0.54 1.48
CA ILE A 311 38.34 -0.23 0.60
C ILE A 311 37.56 -1.17 1.51
N THR A 312 36.25 -0.94 1.60
CA THR A 312 35.34 -1.72 2.44
C THR A 312 34.37 -2.51 1.56
N PRO A 313 33.79 -3.64 2.04
CA PRO A 313 32.66 -4.23 1.37
C PRO A 313 31.58 -3.17 1.13
N TRP A 314 30.84 -3.27 0.03
CA TRP A 314 29.67 -2.45 -0.17
C TRP A 314 28.56 -3.05 0.68
N GLU A 315 28.58 -2.70 1.95
CA GLU A 315 27.57 -3.05 2.93
C GLU A 315 26.55 -1.92 2.99
N SER A 316 25.30 -2.27 3.33
CA SER A 316 24.29 -1.25 3.57
C SER A 316 24.74 -0.31 4.66
N ASP A 317 24.52 0.96 4.47
CA ASP A 317 24.74 2.02 5.45
C ASP A 317 23.70 2.03 6.58
N LEU A 318 23.09 0.87 6.89
CA LEU A 318 22.27 0.68 8.08
C LEU A 318 23.10 0.62 9.37
N VAL A 319 24.40 0.50 9.26
CA VAL A 319 25.27 0.85 10.36
C VAL A 319 25.19 2.36 10.49
N SER A 320 24.63 2.85 11.58
CA SER A 320 24.78 4.25 11.96
C SER A 320 26.26 4.61 11.78
N HIS A 321 26.58 5.24 10.64
CA HIS A 321 27.87 5.89 10.59
C HIS A 321 27.84 6.87 11.72
N ASP A 322 28.72 6.68 12.70
CA ASP A 322 29.21 7.78 13.46
C ASP A 322 29.68 8.78 12.43
N ALA A 323 28.76 9.62 12.02
CA ALA A 323 28.91 10.53 10.89
C ALA A 323 29.98 11.59 11.11
N GLU A 324 30.64 11.50 12.23
CA GLU A 324 31.78 12.31 12.60
C GLU A 324 32.81 11.35 13.21
N GLY A 325 33.95 11.13 12.62
CA GLY A 325 35.02 10.27 13.10
C GLY A 325 35.43 10.55 14.55
N LYS A 326 34.54 10.33 15.49
CA LYS A 326 34.75 10.45 16.93
C LYS A 326 35.59 9.26 17.37
N ALA A 327 36.81 9.51 17.76
CA ALA A 327 37.67 8.49 18.34
C ALA A 327 37.02 7.99 19.63
N TYR A 328 36.54 6.77 19.64
CA TYR A 328 36.11 6.10 20.87
C TYR A 328 37.30 5.73 21.75
N ILE A 329 37.13 5.91 23.05
CA ILE A 329 37.97 5.22 24.02
C ILE A 329 37.45 3.79 24.15
N VAL A 330 38.25 2.82 23.71
CA VAL A 330 37.88 1.39 23.78
C VAL A 330 38.29 0.82 25.13
N ILE A 331 37.34 0.27 25.87
CA ILE A 331 37.59 -0.37 27.16
C ILE A 331 37.13 -1.82 27.11
N ASN A 332 38.05 -2.74 27.37
CA ASN A 332 37.71 -4.14 27.59
C ASN A 332 37.46 -4.35 29.10
N THR A 333 36.31 -4.99 29.42
CA THR A 333 35.91 -5.15 30.83
C THR A 333 35.25 -6.52 31.06
N THR A 334 35.05 -6.84 32.35
CA THR A 334 34.23 -7.94 32.83
C THR A 334 33.06 -7.37 33.63
N ARG A 335 32.02 -8.13 33.84
CA ARG A 335 30.79 -7.74 34.54
C ARG A 335 31.02 -7.04 35.88
N GLY A 336 30.39 -5.90 36.06
CA GLY A 336 30.48 -5.06 37.24
C GLY A 336 31.82 -4.31 37.43
N HIS A 337 32.72 -4.36 36.47
CA HIS A 337 34.06 -3.80 36.58
C HIS A 337 34.39 -2.64 35.63
N LEU A 338 33.40 -2.12 34.88
CA LEU A 338 33.67 -1.04 33.92
C LEU A 338 34.39 0.17 34.53
N LYS A 339 33.94 0.62 35.70
CA LYS A 339 34.56 1.74 36.41
C LYS A 339 36.03 1.49 36.70
N SER A 340 36.38 0.33 37.25
CA SER A 340 37.76 -0.03 37.56
C SER A 340 38.60 -0.22 36.28
N SER A 341 38.03 -0.76 35.21
CA SER A 341 38.71 -0.93 33.92
C SER A 341 39.04 0.42 33.29
N ILE A 342 38.15 1.42 33.35
CA ILE A 342 38.42 2.78 32.86
C ILE A 342 39.57 3.44 33.67
N ILE A 343 39.55 3.30 34.99
CA ILE A 343 40.60 3.83 35.88
C ILE A 343 41.92 3.13 35.59
N ALA A 344 41.95 1.80 35.43
CA ALA A 344 43.15 1.03 35.07
C ALA A 344 43.73 1.44 33.71
N ALA A 345 42.89 1.85 32.78
CA ALA A 345 43.28 2.42 31.49
C ALA A 345 43.79 3.89 31.61
N ASN A 346 43.92 4.40 32.81
CA ASN A 346 44.35 5.76 33.11
C ASN A 346 43.44 6.84 32.47
N LYS A 347 42.14 6.63 32.47
CA LYS A 347 41.12 7.54 31.92
C LYS A 347 40.25 8.11 33.04
N ASP A 348 39.86 9.37 32.87
CA ASP A 348 38.91 10.05 33.74
C ASP A 348 37.49 9.84 33.23
N TYR A 349 36.72 8.93 33.82
CA TYR A 349 35.38 8.57 33.41
C TYR A 349 34.41 9.77 33.46
N THR A 350 34.67 10.79 34.31
CA THR A 350 33.83 11.98 34.41
C THR A 350 33.91 12.89 33.20
N LYS A 351 34.98 12.74 32.37
CA LYS A 351 35.20 13.52 31.15
C LYS A 351 35.08 12.73 29.86
N LEU A 352 34.82 11.40 29.97
CA LEU A 352 34.68 10.57 28.79
C LEU A 352 33.36 10.89 28.08
N LYS A 353 33.50 11.29 26.79
CA LYS A 353 32.37 11.56 25.91
C LYS A 353 32.00 10.37 25.04
N ASN A 354 33.01 9.68 24.47
CA ASN A 354 32.81 8.60 23.51
C ASN A 354 33.40 7.31 24.06
N LEU A 355 32.57 6.32 24.36
CA LEU A 355 32.97 5.05 24.94
C LEU A 355 32.53 3.87 24.06
N LYS A 356 33.50 3.04 23.64
CA LYS A 356 33.24 1.70 23.10
C LYS A 356 33.65 0.66 24.13
N ILE A 357 32.74 -0.30 24.39
CA ILE A 357 32.96 -1.37 25.34
C ILE A 357 33.12 -2.68 24.61
N THR A 358 34.09 -3.50 25.07
CA THR A 358 34.27 -4.89 24.67
C THR A 358 34.32 -5.79 25.89
N GLY A 359 34.17 -7.10 25.74
CA GLY A 359 34.12 -8.03 26.88
C GLY A 359 32.67 -8.22 27.38
N GLU A 360 32.43 -8.08 28.69
CA GLU A 360 31.14 -8.37 29.32
C GLU A 360 30.74 -7.26 30.27
N ILE A 361 29.45 -6.85 30.24
CA ILE A 361 28.85 -5.86 31.17
C ILE A 361 27.52 -6.34 31.71
N ASP A 362 27.10 -5.77 32.85
CA ASP A 362 25.82 -6.06 33.50
C ASP A 362 25.09 -4.79 33.98
N ALA A 363 24.02 -4.97 34.72
CA ALA A 363 23.20 -3.87 35.23
C ALA A 363 23.97 -2.84 36.07
N THR A 364 25.00 -3.28 36.80
CA THR A 364 25.82 -2.38 37.63
C THR A 364 26.71 -1.47 36.80
N ASP A 365 27.21 -1.97 35.66
CA ASP A 365 27.98 -1.16 34.70
C ASP A 365 27.10 -0.12 34.00
N PHE A 366 25.87 -0.47 33.68
CA PHE A 366 24.88 0.50 33.15
C PHE A 366 24.51 1.54 34.20
N GLU A 367 24.30 1.14 35.42
CA GLU A 367 24.05 2.08 36.54
C GLU A 367 25.20 3.07 36.73
N PHE A 368 26.43 2.59 36.68
CA PHE A 368 27.62 3.44 36.70
C PHE A 368 27.67 4.42 35.51
N MET A 369 27.46 3.95 34.29
CA MET A 369 27.43 4.83 33.12
C MET A 369 26.31 5.86 33.21
N ARG A 370 25.14 5.46 33.69
CA ARG A 370 23.99 6.36 33.85
C ARG A 370 24.26 7.44 34.90
N ASN A 371 24.76 7.08 36.07
CA ASN A 371 24.81 7.96 37.22
C ASN A 371 26.10 8.77 37.33
N GLU A 372 27.27 8.18 36.96
CA GLU A 372 28.57 8.80 37.20
C GLU A 372 29.24 9.35 35.92
N MET A 373 28.95 8.81 34.73
CA MET A 373 29.55 9.31 33.48
C MET A 373 28.72 10.45 32.87
N THR A 374 28.71 11.60 33.51
CA THR A 374 27.83 12.73 33.20
C THR A 374 28.07 13.34 31.82
N GLN A 375 29.26 13.17 31.24
CA GLN A 375 29.65 13.71 29.94
C GLN A 375 29.54 12.68 28.80
N LEU A 376 29.02 11.46 29.05
CA LEU A 376 28.90 10.40 28.06
C LEU A 376 27.90 10.81 26.95
N GLU A 377 28.43 11.06 25.75
CA GLU A 377 27.67 11.48 24.57
C GLU A 377 27.45 10.32 23.56
N ALA A 378 28.47 9.45 23.42
CA ALA A 378 28.37 8.33 22.47
C ALA A 378 28.74 7.01 23.16
N LEU A 379 27.83 6.02 23.05
CA LEU A 379 28.00 4.69 23.63
C LEU A 379 27.91 3.63 22.51
N ASN A 380 29.02 2.92 22.31
CA ASN A 380 29.08 1.82 21.35
C ASN A 380 29.22 0.48 22.08
N LEU A 381 28.17 -0.34 21.98
CA LEU A 381 28.07 -1.65 22.62
C LEU A 381 28.18 -2.79 21.60
N LYS A 382 28.50 -2.53 20.34
CA LYS A 382 28.44 -3.51 19.25
C LYS A 382 29.08 -4.86 19.61
N ASP A 383 30.28 -4.83 20.16
CA ASP A 383 31.14 -6.02 20.38
C ASP A 383 31.12 -6.50 21.84
N VAL A 384 30.16 -6.08 22.67
CA VAL A 384 30.07 -6.43 24.09
C VAL A 384 28.96 -7.46 24.33
N LYS A 385 29.20 -8.38 25.25
CA LYS A 385 28.15 -9.24 25.83
C LYS A 385 27.48 -8.53 26.98
N VAL A 386 26.16 -8.42 26.90
CA VAL A 386 25.35 -7.76 27.92
C VAL A 386 24.59 -8.78 28.73
N TYR A 387 24.58 -8.63 30.06
CA TYR A 387 23.81 -9.43 30.98
C TYR A 387 22.83 -8.54 31.74
N GLY A 388 21.55 -8.92 31.74
CA GLY A 388 20.54 -8.13 32.41
C GLY A 388 19.25 -8.88 32.69
N THR A 389 18.42 -8.23 33.53
CA THR A 389 17.02 -8.64 33.74
C THR A 389 16.12 -7.76 32.85
N PHE A 390 15.07 -8.34 32.32
CA PHE A 390 14.10 -7.60 31.50
C PHE A 390 13.34 -6.55 32.32
N GLY A 391 13.05 -6.86 33.59
CA GLY A 391 12.60 -5.91 34.61
C GLY A 391 11.11 -5.52 34.53
N GLU A 392 10.31 -6.16 33.72
CA GLU A 392 8.85 -6.03 33.73
C GLU A 392 8.21 -7.05 34.69
N GLN A 393 7.17 -6.59 35.45
CA GLN A 393 6.29 -7.50 36.15
C GLN A 393 5.24 -8.00 35.19
N GLU A 394 5.29 -9.31 34.93
CA GLU A 394 4.27 -10.13 34.33
C GLU A 394 3.62 -9.59 33.04
N TRP A 395 4.19 -9.97 31.91
CA TRP A 395 3.44 -10.13 30.68
C TRP A 395 3.27 -11.63 30.42
N ASN A 396 2.06 -12.13 30.30
CA ASN A 396 1.69 -13.56 30.16
C ASN A 396 2.19 -14.49 31.27
N GLY A 397 2.33 -14.04 32.52
CA GLY A 397 2.68 -14.90 33.66
C GLY A 397 4.13 -15.38 33.69
N ILE A 398 5.02 -14.81 32.89
CA ILE A 398 6.46 -15.07 32.89
C ILE A 398 7.16 -13.97 33.72
N SER A 399 7.58 -14.28 34.92
CA SER A 399 8.45 -13.42 35.70
C SER A 399 9.87 -13.46 35.10
N ASP A 400 10.29 -12.38 34.44
CA ASP A 400 11.60 -12.25 33.79
C ASP A 400 12.64 -11.51 34.65
N ASN A 401 12.62 -11.73 35.98
CA ASN A 401 13.61 -11.19 36.91
C ASN A 401 14.91 -12.02 36.99
N VAL A 402 15.10 -12.96 36.05
CA VAL A 402 16.33 -13.75 35.98
C VAL A 402 17.29 -13.04 35.00
N GLU A 403 18.52 -12.79 35.46
CA GLU A 403 19.58 -12.25 34.65
C GLU A 403 19.94 -13.21 33.50
N LYS A 404 20.00 -12.70 32.27
CA LYS A 404 20.31 -13.47 31.04
C LYS A 404 21.33 -12.74 30.18
N GLU A 405 22.15 -13.50 29.44
CA GLU A 405 22.97 -12.97 28.35
C GLU A 405 22.06 -12.46 27.22
N GLY A 406 22.48 -11.41 26.54
CA GLY A 406 21.73 -10.82 25.44
C GLY A 406 20.55 -9.95 25.86
N VAL A 407 20.46 -9.55 27.12
CA VAL A 407 19.40 -8.67 27.63
C VAL A 407 19.97 -7.34 28.10
N ILE A 408 19.57 -6.23 27.48
CA ILE A 408 19.81 -4.90 28.06
C ILE A 408 18.91 -4.76 29.29
N PRO A 409 19.49 -4.47 30.48
CA PRO A 409 18.70 -4.42 31.71
C PRO A 409 17.67 -3.28 31.70
N GLY A 410 16.60 -3.47 32.46
CA GLY A 410 15.62 -2.41 32.68
C GLY A 410 16.29 -1.15 33.24
N ARG A 411 15.90 0.03 32.73
CA ARG A 411 16.43 1.36 33.07
C ARG A 411 17.94 1.53 32.83
N ALA A 412 18.54 0.78 31.93
CA ALA A 412 19.97 0.83 31.63
C ALA A 412 20.51 2.26 31.52
N MET A 413 19.93 3.08 30.67
CA MET A 413 20.31 4.48 30.41
C MET A 413 19.14 5.46 30.65
N TYR A 414 18.20 5.10 31.51
CA TYR A 414 17.02 5.90 31.85
C TYR A 414 17.41 7.37 32.14
N ASP A 415 16.71 8.34 31.51
CA ASP A 415 16.92 9.80 31.67
C ASP A 415 18.33 10.30 31.33
N LYS A 416 19.09 9.56 30.52
CA LYS A 416 20.46 9.92 30.10
C LYS A 416 20.44 10.96 28.97
N LYS A 417 20.18 12.21 29.32
CA LYS A 417 20.07 13.33 28.35
C LYS A 417 21.41 13.73 27.69
N SER A 418 22.53 13.32 28.24
CA SER A 418 23.83 13.54 27.60
C SER A 418 24.08 12.58 26.44
N LEU A 419 23.33 11.47 26.33
CA LEU A 419 23.52 10.46 25.30
C LEU A 419 22.96 10.97 23.97
N LEU A 420 23.87 11.11 22.97
CA LEU A 420 23.55 11.59 21.62
C LEU A 420 23.55 10.42 20.61
N TYR A 421 24.43 9.42 20.81
CA TYR A 421 24.64 8.31 19.88
C TYR A 421 24.67 6.98 20.63
N LEU A 422 23.95 5.99 20.09
CA LEU A 422 23.86 4.64 20.66
C LEU A 422 24.04 3.59 19.57
N VAL A 423 24.96 2.66 19.80
CA VAL A 423 25.08 1.44 19.01
C VAL A 423 24.79 0.25 19.92
N LEU A 424 23.77 -0.52 19.59
CA LEU A 424 23.34 -1.70 20.35
C LEU A 424 24.25 -2.91 20.07
N PRO A 425 24.30 -3.91 21.01
CA PRO A 425 25.06 -5.14 20.81
C PRO A 425 24.55 -5.99 19.65
N ASP A 426 25.46 -6.53 18.82
CA ASP A 426 25.08 -7.43 17.69
C ASP A 426 24.33 -8.71 18.16
N LYS A 427 24.61 -9.18 19.38
CA LYS A 427 24.00 -10.39 19.97
C LYS A 427 23.04 -10.01 21.08
N LEU A 428 21.89 -9.47 20.69
CA LEU A 428 20.85 -9.02 21.62
C LEU A 428 19.58 -9.85 21.41
N GLU A 429 18.97 -10.30 22.51
CA GLU A 429 17.70 -11.05 22.52
C GLU A 429 16.51 -10.20 22.99
N ALA A 430 16.77 -9.24 23.91
CA ALA A 430 15.74 -8.38 24.45
C ALA A 430 16.27 -7.05 24.96
N ILE A 431 15.39 -6.04 24.96
CA ILE A 431 15.64 -4.72 25.53
C ILE A 431 14.68 -4.53 26.68
N GLY A 432 15.19 -4.28 27.88
CA GLY A 432 14.42 -4.24 29.11
C GLY A 432 13.54 -2.99 29.27
N TYR A 433 12.69 -3.01 30.29
CA TYR A 433 11.77 -1.94 30.66
C TYR A 433 12.48 -0.59 30.85
N SER A 434 11.97 0.47 30.20
CA SER A 434 12.50 1.83 30.29
C SER A 434 14.01 1.96 30.01
N ALA A 435 14.62 1.03 29.27
CA ALA A 435 16.09 0.96 29.12
C ALA A 435 16.73 2.27 28.65
N PHE A 436 16.10 2.99 27.72
CA PHE A 436 16.54 4.28 27.19
C PHE A 436 15.45 5.36 27.30
N ASN A 437 14.46 5.16 28.18
CA ASN A 437 13.37 6.12 28.38
C ASN A 437 13.91 7.53 28.67
N ASN A 438 13.32 8.54 28.04
CA ASN A 438 13.66 9.95 28.22
C ASN A 438 15.13 10.33 27.87
N CYS A 439 15.77 9.56 26.94
CA CYS A 439 17.03 9.96 26.32
C CYS A 439 16.75 11.01 25.21
N THR A 440 16.26 12.19 25.59
CA THR A 440 15.68 13.20 24.71
C THR A 440 16.63 13.74 23.64
N ASN A 441 17.94 13.62 23.84
CA ASN A 441 18.96 14.11 22.91
C ASN A 441 19.56 13.01 22.03
N LEU A 442 19.08 11.77 22.19
CA LEU A 442 19.51 10.66 21.33
C LEU A 442 19.11 10.97 19.86
N THR A 443 20.08 10.95 18.95
CA THR A 443 19.92 11.38 17.56
C THR A 443 20.20 10.27 16.56
N GLY A 444 19.90 10.50 15.28
CA GLY A 444 20.17 9.57 14.19
C GLY A 444 19.08 8.53 14.00
N SER A 445 19.45 7.39 13.45
CA SER A 445 18.58 6.23 13.23
C SER A 445 18.69 5.24 14.37
N LEU A 446 17.61 4.54 14.67
CA LEU A 446 17.61 3.46 15.66
C LEU A 446 17.55 2.10 14.95
N LEU A 447 18.65 1.35 15.02
CA LEU A 447 18.72 -0.02 14.53
C LEU A 447 18.59 -0.99 15.71
N ILE A 448 17.50 -1.75 15.72
CA ILE A 448 17.32 -2.86 16.66
C ILE A 448 17.93 -4.12 16.01
N PRO A 449 18.94 -4.75 16.64
CA PRO A 449 19.68 -5.86 16.02
C PRO A 449 18.83 -7.11 15.78
N GLU A 450 19.19 -7.90 14.75
CA GLU A 450 18.61 -9.23 14.54
C GLU A 450 18.87 -10.11 15.77
N GLY A 451 17.88 -10.94 16.13
CA GLY A 451 17.88 -11.74 17.37
C GLY A 451 16.98 -11.16 18.45
N VAL A 452 16.69 -9.86 18.44
CA VAL A 452 15.74 -9.26 19.40
C VAL A 452 14.34 -9.78 19.09
N THR A 453 13.73 -10.39 20.10
CA THR A 453 12.38 -10.96 20.00
C THR A 453 11.33 -10.13 20.73
N ARG A 454 11.75 -9.26 21.67
CA ARG A 454 10.87 -8.41 22.48
C ARG A 454 11.56 -7.12 22.93
N ILE A 455 10.77 -6.06 23.04
CA ILE A 455 11.18 -4.75 23.55
C ILE A 455 10.22 -4.40 24.69
N GLY A 456 10.78 -4.11 25.88
CA GLY A 456 10.03 -3.81 27.10
C GLY A 456 9.34 -2.47 27.07
N SER A 457 8.33 -2.31 27.94
CA SER A 457 7.55 -1.08 28.03
C SER A 457 8.46 0.14 28.25
N ASP A 458 8.08 1.25 27.63
CA ASP A 458 8.81 2.53 27.71
C ASP A 458 10.29 2.47 27.26
N ALA A 459 10.77 1.41 26.60
CA ALA A 459 12.19 1.23 26.34
C ALA A 459 12.86 2.40 25.63
N PHE A 460 12.20 3.05 24.68
CA PHE A 460 12.65 4.27 23.98
C PHE A 460 11.65 5.41 24.08
N SER A 461 10.71 5.34 25.04
CA SER A 461 9.71 6.38 25.22
C SER A 461 10.36 7.75 25.41
N GLN A 462 9.81 8.77 24.78
CA GLN A 462 10.28 10.16 24.81
C GLN A 462 11.73 10.38 24.30
N CYS A 463 12.22 9.53 23.40
CA CYS A 463 13.47 9.76 22.68
C CYS A 463 13.24 10.67 21.47
N ASN A 464 12.70 11.87 21.70
CA ASN A 464 12.25 12.82 20.65
C ASN A 464 13.39 13.50 19.88
N GLY A 465 14.65 13.23 20.22
CA GLY A 465 15.81 13.63 19.41
C GLY A 465 16.05 12.71 18.22
N ILE A 466 15.50 11.48 18.21
CA ILE A 466 15.69 10.53 17.11
C ILE A 466 14.87 11.00 15.91
N LYS A 467 15.55 11.42 14.83
CA LYS A 467 14.93 11.91 13.60
C LYS A 467 15.27 11.09 12.36
N GLY A 468 15.91 9.95 12.54
CA GLY A 468 16.27 9.03 11.46
C GLY A 468 15.27 7.89 11.30
N ASN A 469 15.77 6.80 10.73
CA ASN A 469 14.99 5.60 10.48
C ASN A 469 14.84 4.75 11.76
N LEU A 470 13.70 4.06 11.87
CA LEU A 470 13.51 2.94 12.79
C LEU A 470 13.62 1.63 12.01
N SER A 471 14.61 0.80 12.35
CA SER A 471 14.78 -0.53 11.79
C SER A 471 14.46 -1.59 12.85
N LEU A 472 13.43 -2.38 12.59
CA LEU A 472 12.98 -3.45 13.47
C LEU A 472 13.41 -4.83 12.91
N PRO A 473 13.94 -5.75 13.75
CA PRO A 473 14.45 -7.03 13.30
C PRO A 473 13.32 -8.00 12.89
N THR A 474 13.61 -8.90 11.96
CA THR A 474 12.66 -9.92 11.51
C THR A 474 12.25 -10.92 12.61
N THR A 475 13.07 -11.03 13.65
CA THR A 475 12.85 -11.89 14.82
C THR A 475 11.89 -11.31 15.85
N LEU A 476 11.54 -10.01 15.73
CA LEU A 476 10.71 -9.32 16.74
C LEU A 476 9.27 -9.83 16.70
N LYS A 477 8.79 -10.23 17.88
CA LYS A 477 7.42 -10.74 18.06
C LYS A 477 6.56 -9.83 18.92
N TYR A 478 7.18 -9.06 19.84
CA TYR A 478 6.48 -8.30 20.83
C TYR A 478 7.07 -6.91 20.99
N ILE A 479 6.23 -5.91 20.84
CA ILE A 479 6.49 -4.50 21.17
C ILE A 479 5.56 -4.17 22.33
N SER A 480 6.13 -3.94 23.52
CA SER A 480 5.34 -3.65 24.73
C SER A 480 4.70 -2.24 24.70
N GLY A 481 4.10 -1.80 25.79
CA GLY A 481 3.46 -0.47 25.85
C GLY A 481 4.47 0.68 25.81
N ASN A 482 4.09 1.80 25.23
CA ASN A 482 4.87 3.05 25.14
C ASN A 482 6.28 2.92 24.54
N VAL A 483 6.64 1.82 23.87
CA VAL A 483 8.05 1.58 23.47
C VAL A 483 8.65 2.75 22.71
N PHE A 484 7.91 3.29 21.74
CA PHE A 484 8.32 4.43 20.91
C PHE A 484 7.40 5.65 21.08
N TYR A 485 6.78 5.78 22.27
CA TYR A 485 5.90 6.91 22.58
C TYR A 485 6.67 8.25 22.48
N GLU A 486 6.12 9.23 21.74
CA GLU A 486 6.72 10.55 21.55
C GLU A 486 8.19 10.49 21.05
N CYS A 487 8.47 9.62 20.08
CA CYS A 487 9.68 9.69 19.27
C CYS A 487 9.41 10.48 17.97
N ASP A 488 10.48 10.96 17.32
CA ASP A 488 10.38 11.83 16.13
C ASP A 488 10.94 11.14 14.86
N PHE A 489 10.80 9.81 14.75
CA PHE A 489 11.25 9.09 13.54
C PHE A 489 10.69 9.70 12.27
N THR A 490 11.53 9.87 11.23
CA THR A 490 11.15 10.44 9.93
C THR A 490 11.33 9.42 8.82
N CYS A 491 10.57 8.31 8.90
CA CYS A 491 10.68 7.20 7.96
C CYS A 491 9.32 6.54 7.70
N GLN A 492 9.27 5.68 6.70
CA GLN A 492 8.18 4.72 6.59
C GLN A 492 8.30 3.69 7.70
N LEU A 493 7.22 3.43 8.44
CA LEU A 493 7.19 2.40 9.47
C LEU A 493 7.03 1.02 8.83
N ILE A 494 8.07 0.19 8.94
CA ILE A 494 8.06 -1.20 8.45
C ILE A 494 7.98 -2.13 9.65
N LEU A 495 6.86 -2.85 9.79
CA LEU A 495 6.65 -3.81 10.85
C LEU A 495 7.09 -5.21 10.41
N PRO A 496 7.82 -5.96 11.27
CA PRO A 496 8.24 -7.33 10.96
C PRO A 496 7.06 -8.27 10.78
N ARG A 497 7.11 -9.13 9.76
CA ARG A 497 6.01 -10.07 9.45
C ARG A 497 5.64 -11.04 10.58
N ASN A 498 6.60 -11.36 11.46
CA ASN A 498 6.39 -12.28 12.60
C ASN A 498 5.89 -11.57 13.86
N LEU A 499 5.59 -10.26 13.77
CA LEU A 499 5.10 -9.47 14.90
C LEU A 499 3.70 -9.94 15.30
N GLN A 500 3.51 -10.26 16.57
CA GLN A 500 2.28 -10.83 17.12
C GLN A 500 1.53 -9.86 18.03
N TYR A 501 2.24 -8.89 18.60
CA TYR A 501 1.72 -8.01 19.63
C TYR A 501 2.30 -6.60 19.53
N ILE A 502 1.41 -5.61 19.54
CA ILE A 502 1.72 -4.19 19.67
C ILE A 502 0.98 -3.66 20.88
N GLY A 503 1.71 -3.16 21.88
CA GLY A 503 1.18 -2.67 23.15
C GLY A 503 0.49 -1.32 23.07
N HIS A 504 -0.06 -0.88 24.22
CA HIS A 504 -0.71 0.42 24.35
C HIS A 504 0.28 1.55 24.05
N ASN A 505 -0.14 2.58 23.32
CA ASN A 505 0.66 3.76 22.97
C ASN A 505 2.01 3.45 22.28
N ALA A 506 2.20 2.23 21.74
CA ALA A 506 3.53 1.77 21.29
C ALA A 506 4.21 2.71 20.27
N PHE A 507 3.43 3.33 19.39
CA PHE A 507 3.88 4.30 18.40
C PHE A 507 3.15 5.65 18.50
N GLN A 508 2.43 5.91 19.59
CA GLN A 508 1.65 7.12 19.75
C GLN A 508 2.50 8.39 19.60
N LYS A 509 1.95 9.41 18.89
CA LYS A 509 2.56 10.72 18.65
C LYS A 509 3.87 10.70 17.86
N ASN A 510 4.05 9.72 16.97
CA ASN A 510 5.14 9.69 16.00
C ASN A 510 4.72 10.34 14.68
N ASN A 511 4.67 11.67 14.67
CA ASN A 511 4.21 12.43 13.51
C ASN A 511 5.14 12.35 12.30
N GLY A 512 6.36 11.89 12.48
CA GLY A 512 7.34 11.76 11.40
C GLY A 512 7.23 10.46 10.59
N PHE A 513 6.45 9.46 11.03
CA PHE A 513 6.17 8.29 10.19
C PHE A 513 5.29 8.69 9.01
N TYR A 514 5.69 8.29 7.81
CA TYR A 514 4.97 8.62 6.57
C TYR A 514 4.73 7.39 5.69
N GLY A 515 3.86 7.56 4.67
CA GLY A 515 3.53 6.51 3.71
C GLY A 515 2.55 5.48 4.26
N ASN A 516 2.46 4.34 3.60
CA ASN A 516 1.50 3.30 3.93
C ASN A 516 1.97 2.47 5.13
N LEU A 517 1.04 2.17 6.04
CA LEU A 517 1.26 1.22 7.13
C LEU A 517 0.75 -0.17 6.72
N SER A 518 1.66 -1.16 6.69
CA SER A 518 1.30 -2.56 6.50
C SER A 518 1.33 -3.29 7.84
N LEU A 519 0.17 -3.75 8.29
CA LEU A 519 0.05 -4.54 9.51
C LEU A 519 0.29 -6.02 9.20
N PRO A 520 1.20 -6.71 9.93
CA PRO A 520 1.49 -8.13 9.71
C PRO A 520 0.29 -9.04 9.98
N ASP A 521 0.11 -10.08 9.16
CA ASP A 521 -1.00 -11.05 9.30
C ASP A 521 -0.93 -11.89 10.59
N ASP A 522 0.24 -11.94 11.24
CA ASP A 522 0.43 -12.64 12.51
C ASP A 522 0.01 -11.86 13.75
N LEU A 523 -0.32 -10.57 13.61
CA LEU A 523 -0.82 -9.75 14.70
C LEU A 523 -2.11 -10.32 15.30
N THR A 524 -2.08 -10.53 16.61
CA THR A 524 -3.22 -10.98 17.43
C THR A 524 -3.77 -9.89 18.34
N TYR A 525 -2.98 -8.83 18.56
CA TYR A 525 -3.34 -7.72 19.44
C TYR A 525 -2.68 -6.41 19.00
N ILE A 526 -3.47 -5.34 19.01
CA ILE A 526 -3.03 -3.95 18.84
C ILE A 526 -3.65 -3.16 19.99
N GLY A 527 -2.83 -2.54 20.82
CA GLY A 527 -3.26 -1.87 22.06
C GLY A 527 -3.98 -0.55 21.81
N HIS A 528 -4.65 -0.06 22.89
CA HIS A 528 -5.25 1.28 22.88
C HIS A 528 -4.20 2.33 22.52
N TRP A 529 -4.55 3.32 21.68
CA TRP A 529 -3.71 4.45 21.29
C TRP A 529 -2.45 4.05 20.52
N ALA A 530 -2.33 2.79 20.06
CA ALA A 530 -1.07 2.24 19.54
C ALA A 530 -0.44 3.08 18.42
N PHE A 531 -1.24 3.64 17.52
CA PHE A 531 -0.82 4.52 16.42
C PHE A 531 -1.43 5.92 16.51
N ASN A 532 -2.11 6.24 17.63
CA ASN A 532 -2.80 7.53 17.77
C ASN A 532 -1.86 8.70 17.49
N SER A 533 -2.34 9.68 16.75
CA SER A 533 -1.61 10.89 16.34
C SER A 533 -0.34 10.60 15.52
N CYS A 534 -0.34 9.55 14.70
CA CYS A 534 0.64 9.33 13.63
C CYS A 534 0.15 10.04 12.34
N THR A 535 0.10 11.36 12.36
CA THR A 535 -0.66 12.20 11.42
C THR A 535 -0.18 12.19 9.97
N ASN A 536 1.01 11.63 9.67
CA ASN A 536 1.59 11.54 8.34
C ASN A 536 1.51 10.14 7.71
N LEU A 537 0.91 9.15 8.39
CA LEU A 537 0.55 7.88 7.76
C LEU A 537 -0.50 8.14 6.65
N ARG A 538 -0.42 7.38 5.55
CA ARG A 538 -1.28 7.56 4.35
C ARG A 538 -1.72 6.21 3.82
N GLY A 539 -2.61 6.27 2.81
CA GLY A 539 -3.06 5.12 2.03
C GLY A 539 -4.13 4.31 2.72
N ASP A 540 -4.25 3.07 2.28
CA ASP A 540 -5.24 2.11 2.76
C ASP A 540 -4.85 1.57 4.14
N LEU A 541 -5.87 1.23 4.94
CA LEU A 541 -5.67 0.53 6.22
C LEU A 541 -6.39 -0.83 6.17
N LYS A 542 -5.60 -1.91 6.22
CA LYS A 542 -6.12 -3.28 6.26
C LYS A 542 -5.90 -3.90 7.63
N ILE A 543 -6.98 -4.33 8.27
CA ILE A 543 -6.92 -4.97 9.59
C ILE A 543 -6.62 -6.47 9.42
N PRO A 544 -5.60 -7.03 10.11
CA PRO A 544 -5.22 -8.44 10.04
C PRO A 544 -6.31 -9.39 10.56
N GLN A 545 -6.43 -10.57 9.94
CA GLN A 545 -7.52 -11.55 10.18
C GLN A 545 -7.60 -12.07 11.63
N LYS A 546 -6.51 -11.98 12.40
CA LYS A 546 -6.46 -12.45 13.78
C LYS A 546 -6.96 -11.43 14.80
N ILE A 547 -7.07 -10.17 14.42
CA ILE A 547 -7.61 -9.09 15.27
C ILE A 547 -9.12 -9.28 15.39
N LYS A 548 -9.64 -9.29 16.62
CA LYS A 548 -11.07 -9.46 16.91
C LYS A 548 -11.77 -8.18 17.33
N GLU A 549 -11.01 -7.27 17.88
CA GLU A 549 -11.48 -6.00 18.43
C GLU A 549 -10.52 -4.90 18.01
N ILE A 550 -11.06 -3.74 17.67
CA ILE A 550 -10.27 -2.54 17.41
C ILE A 550 -10.48 -1.66 18.63
N LEU A 551 -9.42 -1.49 19.40
CA LEU A 551 -9.48 -0.85 20.70
C LEU A 551 -9.54 0.67 20.60
N GLU A 552 -9.84 1.30 21.72
CA GLU A 552 -9.99 2.76 21.84
C GLU A 552 -8.78 3.51 21.25
N PHE A 553 -9.04 4.51 20.38
CA PHE A 553 -8.06 5.36 19.73
C PHE A 553 -6.92 4.62 18.99
N THR A 554 -7.02 3.32 18.73
CA THR A 554 -5.91 2.55 18.12
C THR A 554 -5.33 3.23 16.88
N PHE A 555 -6.19 3.77 16.01
CA PHE A 555 -5.82 4.51 14.80
C PHE A 555 -6.39 5.94 14.80
N GLY A 556 -6.73 6.49 15.97
CA GLY A 556 -7.30 7.84 16.07
C GLY A 556 -6.30 8.92 15.67
N ASP A 557 -6.76 9.99 15.01
CA ASP A 557 -5.97 11.14 14.59
C ASP A 557 -4.72 10.73 13.77
N CYS A 558 -4.89 9.72 12.91
CA CYS A 558 -3.89 9.33 11.91
C CYS A 558 -4.18 10.05 10.58
N GLY A 559 -3.28 9.89 9.63
CA GLY A 559 -3.43 10.56 8.35
C GLY A 559 -3.97 9.68 7.21
N PHE A 560 -4.45 8.45 7.51
CA PHE A 560 -4.93 7.52 6.48
C PHE A 560 -5.97 8.18 5.58
N ASP A 561 -5.76 8.09 4.25
CA ASP A 561 -6.58 8.76 3.23
C ASP A 561 -7.04 7.80 2.12
N GLY A 562 -6.88 6.51 2.32
CA GLY A 562 -7.33 5.43 1.46
C GLY A 562 -8.58 4.72 1.96
N THR A 563 -8.72 3.45 1.62
CA THR A 563 -9.83 2.58 1.98
C THR A 563 -9.54 1.83 3.28
N LEU A 564 -10.58 1.67 4.11
CA LEU A 564 -10.54 0.82 5.31
C LEU A 564 -11.04 -0.59 4.97
N TYR A 565 -10.20 -1.61 5.21
CA TYR A 565 -10.55 -3.00 5.02
C TYR A 565 -10.73 -3.71 6.36
N LEU A 566 -11.98 -4.00 6.68
CA LEU A 566 -12.40 -4.78 7.84
C LEU A 566 -12.80 -6.18 7.40
N HIS A 567 -12.67 -7.16 8.29
CA HIS A 567 -13.07 -8.55 8.02
C HIS A 567 -14.12 -9.03 9.01
N ASP A 568 -14.91 -10.04 8.65
CA ASP A 568 -16.03 -10.58 9.43
C ASP A 568 -15.66 -11.16 10.81
N GLY A 569 -14.38 -11.31 11.10
CA GLY A 569 -13.90 -11.75 12.40
C GLY A 569 -13.89 -10.66 13.48
N ILE A 570 -14.06 -9.38 13.10
CA ILE A 570 -14.12 -8.24 14.02
C ILE A 570 -15.52 -8.16 14.62
N THR A 571 -15.60 -8.10 15.95
CA THR A 571 -16.87 -8.06 16.69
C THR A 571 -17.12 -6.75 17.40
N ILE A 572 -16.06 -5.96 17.67
CA ILE A 572 -16.13 -4.70 18.40
C ILE A 572 -15.20 -3.69 17.74
N ILE A 573 -15.71 -2.47 17.55
CA ILE A 573 -14.94 -1.27 17.26
C ILE A 573 -15.20 -0.30 18.41
N GLU A 574 -14.16 -0.05 19.22
CA GLU A 574 -14.24 0.75 20.43
C GLU A 574 -14.23 2.27 20.13
N ASP A 575 -14.32 3.06 21.20
CA ASP A 575 -14.44 4.50 21.16
C ASP A 575 -13.25 5.14 20.40
N GLN A 576 -13.55 6.04 19.48
CA GLN A 576 -12.59 6.84 18.73
C GLN A 576 -11.53 6.03 17.95
N ALA A 577 -11.83 4.76 17.65
CA ALA A 577 -10.88 3.84 17.02
C ALA A 577 -10.27 4.37 15.70
N PHE A 578 -11.07 5.10 14.90
CA PHE A 578 -10.64 5.73 13.63
C PHE A 578 -10.94 7.25 13.62
N TYR A 579 -11.04 7.87 14.79
CA TYR A 579 -11.35 9.28 14.97
C TYR A 579 -10.43 10.20 14.13
N TYR A 580 -11.01 11.20 13.44
CA TYR A 580 -10.31 12.20 12.62
C TYR A 580 -9.33 11.62 11.58
N ASN A 581 -9.65 10.49 10.97
CA ASN A 581 -8.94 10.01 9.78
C ASN A 581 -9.54 10.60 8.49
N ARG A 582 -8.75 10.57 7.41
CA ARG A 582 -9.20 10.95 6.07
C ARG A 582 -9.65 9.75 5.24
N LEU A 583 -9.94 8.63 5.90
CA LEU A 583 -10.44 7.40 5.28
C LEU A 583 -11.65 7.69 4.42
N LYS A 584 -11.69 7.13 3.22
CA LYS A 584 -12.70 7.41 2.20
C LYS A 584 -13.11 6.13 1.45
N GLY A 585 -14.04 6.31 0.51
CA GLY A 585 -14.65 5.19 -0.21
C GLY A 585 -15.78 4.58 0.60
N GLU A 586 -16.22 3.42 0.19
CA GLU A 586 -17.31 2.70 0.84
C GLU A 586 -16.84 2.07 2.15
N LEU A 587 -17.62 2.19 3.21
CA LEU A 587 -17.37 1.54 4.50
C LEU A 587 -18.15 0.22 4.56
N ILE A 588 -17.43 -0.89 4.46
CA ILE A 588 -18.00 -2.24 4.61
C ILE A 588 -17.79 -2.70 6.04
N LEU A 589 -18.87 -2.74 6.82
CA LEU A 589 -18.83 -3.20 8.21
C LEU A 589 -18.83 -4.73 8.28
N PRO A 590 -18.09 -5.32 9.26
CA PRO A 590 -18.10 -6.76 9.50
C PRO A 590 -19.51 -7.28 9.84
N LYS A 591 -19.94 -8.39 9.22
CA LYS A 591 -21.28 -8.93 9.46
C LYS A 591 -21.49 -9.48 10.89
N ASN A 592 -20.42 -9.73 11.65
CA ASN A 592 -20.49 -10.17 13.05
C ASN A 592 -20.25 -9.01 14.04
N LEU A 593 -20.20 -7.77 13.58
CA LEU A 593 -19.98 -6.60 14.43
C LEU A 593 -21.15 -6.38 15.37
N THR A 594 -20.86 -6.25 16.65
CA THR A 594 -21.88 -6.07 17.71
C THR A 594 -21.87 -4.68 18.34
N LYS A 595 -20.76 -3.98 18.28
CA LYS A 595 -20.61 -2.65 18.88
C LYS A 595 -19.80 -1.71 17.99
N ILE A 596 -20.32 -0.49 17.81
CA ILE A 596 -19.56 0.66 17.31
C ILE A 596 -19.56 1.70 18.44
N GLY A 597 -18.37 2.04 18.93
CA GLY A 597 -18.14 2.93 20.07
C GLY A 597 -18.36 4.40 19.76
N ASP A 598 -18.23 5.24 20.81
CA ASP A 598 -18.37 6.69 20.69
C ASP A 598 -17.33 7.28 19.75
N ALA A 599 -17.76 8.11 18.80
CA ALA A 599 -16.92 8.79 17.82
C ALA A 599 -15.98 7.85 17.02
N ALA A 600 -16.33 6.56 16.88
CA ALA A 600 -15.47 5.55 16.27
C ALA A 600 -15.00 5.92 14.85
N PHE A 601 -15.89 6.55 14.06
CA PHE A 601 -15.62 7.03 12.69
C PHE A 601 -15.86 8.55 12.55
N TYR A 602 -15.76 9.30 13.65
CA TYR A 602 -15.98 10.75 13.64
C TYR A 602 -15.01 11.46 12.69
N GLY A 603 -15.55 12.32 11.81
CA GLY A 603 -14.75 13.16 10.92
C GLY A 603 -13.98 12.38 9.84
N CYS A 604 -14.42 11.18 9.48
CA CYS A 604 -13.96 10.46 8.31
C CYS A 604 -14.66 10.95 7.03
N PHE A 605 -14.22 10.46 5.86
CA PHE A 605 -14.75 10.88 4.55
C PHE A 605 -15.36 9.70 3.77
N PHE A 606 -15.98 8.75 4.49
CA PHE A 606 -16.65 7.62 3.84
C PHE A 606 -17.77 8.10 2.93
N SER A 607 -18.03 7.34 1.87
CA SER A 607 -19.02 7.66 0.84
C SER A 607 -19.74 6.41 0.38
N GLY A 608 -20.92 6.58 -0.22
CA GLY A 608 -21.77 5.47 -0.64
C GLY A 608 -22.72 5.01 0.46
N GLU A 609 -23.40 3.91 0.21
CA GLU A 609 -24.40 3.37 1.11
C GLU A 609 -23.76 2.70 2.32
N LEU A 610 -24.22 3.02 3.54
CA LEU A 610 -23.78 2.38 4.77
C LEU A 610 -24.77 1.26 5.14
N LYS A 611 -24.27 0.02 5.19
CA LYS A 611 -25.07 -1.13 5.63
C LYS A 611 -24.69 -1.54 7.04
N LEU A 612 -25.64 -1.42 7.96
CA LEU A 612 -25.47 -1.87 9.33
C LEU A 612 -25.72 -3.39 9.41
N PRO A 613 -24.81 -4.16 10.05
CA PRO A 613 -24.99 -5.62 10.13
C PRO A 613 -26.07 -6.01 11.13
N GLU A 614 -26.79 -7.10 10.86
CA GLU A 614 -27.86 -7.67 11.70
C GLU A 614 -27.41 -8.08 13.11
N SER A 615 -26.12 -8.22 13.31
CA SER A 615 -25.52 -8.53 14.61
C SER A 615 -25.40 -7.32 15.52
N LEU A 616 -25.53 -6.09 14.99
CA LEU A 616 -25.21 -4.84 15.68
C LEU A 616 -26.19 -4.57 16.83
N LEU A 617 -25.66 -4.31 18.02
CA LEU A 617 -26.42 -4.06 19.24
C LEU A 617 -26.39 -2.60 19.68
N SER A 618 -25.33 -1.86 19.32
CA SER A 618 -25.16 -0.47 19.74
C SER A 618 -24.34 0.36 18.79
N ILE A 619 -24.74 1.63 18.63
CA ILE A 619 -24.03 2.69 17.93
C ILE A 619 -23.85 3.83 18.94
N GLY A 620 -22.60 4.18 19.21
CA GLY A 620 -22.20 5.19 20.19
C GLY A 620 -22.51 6.62 19.76
N ASN A 621 -22.27 7.55 20.69
CA ASN A 621 -22.42 8.98 20.42
C ASN A 621 -21.40 9.44 19.38
N ASN A 622 -21.83 10.29 18.45
CA ASN A 622 -20.98 10.82 17.37
C ASN A 622 -20.34 9.74 16.48
N ALA A 623 -20.79 8.51 16.49
CA ALA A 623 -20.09 7.38 15.85
C ALA A 623 -19.74 7.63 14.38
N PHE A 624 -20.62 8.25 13.59
CA PHE A 624 -20.43 8.62 12.19
C PHE A 624 -20.51 10.13 11.93
N ASN A 625 -20.44 10.95 12.98
CA ASN A 625 -20.60 12.39 12.85
C ASN A 625 -19.61 12.97 11.84
N GLY A 626 -20.09 13.80 10.91
CA GLY A 626 -19.27 14.48 9.91
C GLY A 626 -18.93 13.66 8.67
N ASN A 627 -19.45 12.44 8.51
CA ASN A 627 -19.31 11.65 7.28
C ASN A 627 -20.33 12.13 6.21
N SER A 628 -20.12 13.32 5.69
CA SER A 628 -21.10 14.04 4.86
C SER A 628 -21.44 13.36 3.52
N ARG A 629 -20.63 12.37 3.09
CA ARG A 629 -20.79 11.66 1.81
C ARG A 629 -21.41 10.27 1.94
N LEU A 630 -21.78 9.85 3.15
CA LEU A 630 -22.61 8.65 3.31
C LEU A 630 -23.97 8.94 2.66
N SER A 631 -24.44 8.04 1.83
CA SER A 631 -25.62 8.24 0.98
C SER A 631 -26.53 7.01 0.99
N GLY A 632 -27.66 7.08 0.27
CA GLY A 632 -28.65 6.01 0.22
C GLY A 632 -29.55 5.99 1.45
N ILE A 633 -30.22 4.86 1.66
CA ILE A 633 -31.14 4.64 2.77
C ILE A 633 -30.39 3.90 3.88
N LEU A 634 -30.42 4.47 5.09
CA LEU A 634 -29.83 3.85 6.27
C LEU A 634 -30.89 2.98 6.98
N GLU A 635 -30.66 1.69 7.00
CA GLU A 635 -31.54 0.71 7.64
C GLU A 635 -30.98 0.28 9.01
N PHE A 636 -31.79 0.38 10.07
CA PHE A 636 -31.40 -0.02 11.41
C PHE A 636 -31.88 -1.46 11.70
N PRO A 637 -30.95 -2.37 12.07
CA PRO A 637 -31.32 -3.75 12.35
C PRO A 637 -32.12 -3.92 13.65
N ASP A 638 -32.87 -5.02 13.74
CA ASP A 638 -33.85 -5.34 14.81
C ASP A 638 -33.25 -5.53 16.23
N LYS A 639 -31.97 -5.28 16.44
CA LYS A 639 -31.32 -5.40 17.74
C LYS A 639 -30.93 -4.05 18.36
N ILE A 640 -30.96 -2.99 17.59
CA ILE A 640 -30.62 -1.65 18.06
C ILE A 640 -31.81 -1.04 18.80
N GLN A 641 -31.61 -0.73 20.07
CA GLN A 641 -32.64 -0.08 20.89
C GLN A 641 -32.42 1.45 21.00
N THR A 642 -31.19 1.90 20.86
CA THR A 642 -30.85 3.32 21.01
C THR A 642 -29.85 3.76 19.93
N ILE A 643 -30.13 4.90 19.29
CA ILE A 643 -29.21 5.62 18.43
C ILE A 643 -28.57 6.74 19.24
N GLY A 644 -27.24 6.79 19.33
CA GLY A 644 -26.47 7.70 20.19
C GLY A 644 -26.62 9.18 19.86
N ASP A 645 -26.20 10.04 20.77
CA ASP A 645 -26.18 11.49 20.55
C ASP A 645 -25.31 11.85 19.35
N TYR A 646 -25.84 12.63 18.40
CA TYR A 646 -25.14 13.07 17.17
C TYR A 646 -24.55 11.93 16.31
N ALA A 647 -25.05 10.71 16.46
CA ALA A 647 -24.46 9.53 15.85
C ALA A 647 -24.22 9.65 14.33
N PHE A 648 -25.13 10.28 13.60
CA PHE A 648 -25.06 10.53 12.16
C PHE A 648 -25.18 12.04 11.83
N SER A 649 -24.90 12.90 12.79
CA SER A 649 -24.96 14.36 12.56
C SER A 649 -24.00 14.75 11.42
N GLY A 650 -24.51 15.56 10.48
CA GLY A 650 -23.73 16.02 9.34
C GLY A 650 -23.49 14.98 8.24
N CYS A 651 -24.21 13.85 8.26
CA CYS A 651 -24.25 12.91 7.12
C CYS A 651 -25.24 13.47 6.06
N SER A 652 -24.83 14.55 5.38
CA SER A 652 -25.70 15.39 4.56
C SER A 652 -26.32 14.69 3.36
N ASP A 653 -25.63 13.71 2.78
CA ASP A 653 -26.03 13.02 1.55
C ASP A 653 -26.90 11.77 1.82
N LEU A 654 -27.26 11.48 3.11
CA LEU A 654 -28.22 10.41 3.43
C LEU A 654 -29.59 10.75 2.86
N GLN A 655 -30.21 9.81 2.13
CA GLN A 655 -31.46 10.01 1.39
C GLN A 655 -32.69 9.51 2.13
N GLY A 656 -32.50 8.59 3.08
CA GLY A 656 -33.62 8.07 3.84
C GLY A 656 -33.20 7.22 5.04
N LEU A 657 -34.21 6.90 5.87
CA LEU A 657 -34.04 6.07 7.06
C LEU A 657 -35.10 4.98 7.10
N VAL A 658 -34.71 3.76 7.46
CA VAL A 658 -35.63 2.71 7.91
C VAL A 658 -35.34 2.42 9.38
N ILE A 659 -36.24 2.77 10.26
CA ILE A 659 -36.13 2.65 11.71
C ILE A 659 -36.89 1.41 12.15
N SER A 660 -36.15 0.38 12.58
CA SER A 660 -36.75 -0.88 12.99
C SER A 660 -37.63 -0.72 14.25
N LYS A 661 -38.53 -1.65 14.43
CA LYS A 661 -39.46 -1.69 15.58
C LYS A 661 -38.76 -1.81 16.96
N SER A 662 -37.52 -2.22 16.98
CA SER A 662 -36.70 -2.36 18.22
C SER A 662 -36.16 -1.05 18.73
N VAL A 663 -36.11 0.00 17.92
CA VAL A 663 -35.59 1.31 18.30
C VAL A 663 -36.54 2.01 19.26
N GLU A 664 -36.12 2.15 20.53
CA GLU A 664 -36.91 2.81 21.56
C GLU A 664 -36.59 4.29 21.71
N SER A 665 -35.36 4.71 21.38
CA SER A 665 -34.92 6.09 21.51
C SER A 665 -33.89 6.50 20.48
N ILE A 666 -34.05 7.71 19.95
CA ILE A 666 -33.11 8.42 19.09
C ILE A 666 -32.63 9.64 19.86
N ARG A 667 -31.35 9.66 20.23
CA ARG A 667 -30.83 10.67 21.14
C ARG A 667 -30.57 12.01 20.45
N GLN A 668 -30.08 12.98 21.24
CA GLN A 668 -29.92 14.38 20.82
C GLN A 668 -29.14 14.49 19.51
N GLY A 669 -29.69 15.25 18.55
CA GLY A 669 -29.02 15.61 17.30
C GLY A 669 -28.59 14.43 16.40
N ALA A 670 -29.13 13.21 16.62
CA ALA A 670 -28.64 12.01 15.96
C ALA A 670 -28.58 12.11 14.43
N PHE A 671 -29.49 12.84 13.80
CA PHE A 671 -29.56 13.12 12.36
C PHE A 671 -29.54 14.63 12.06
N GLU A 672 -28.96 15.43 12.97
CA GLU A 672 -28.83 16.86 12.74
C GLU A 672 -28.00 17.16 11.50
N ASN A 673 -28.47 18.08 10.62
CA ASN A 673 -27.83 18.47 9.36
C ASN A 673 -27.73 17.34 8.30
N CYS A 674 -28.62 16.36 8.35
CA CYS A 674 -28.82 15.40 7.25
C CYS A 674 -29.81 15.99 6.23
N PHE A 675 -29.34 16.87 5.36
CA PHE A 675 -30.18 17.77 4.52
C PHE A 675 -30.91 17.03 3.41
N ASP A 676 -30.41 15.88 2.93
CA ASP A 676 -30.95 15.17 1.78
C ASP A 676 -31.94 14.04 2.17
N ILE A 677 -32.23 13.88 3.47
CA ILE A 677 -33.25 12.91 3.89
C ILE A 677 -34.61 13.31 3.28
N GLY A 678 -35.10 12.43 2.38
CA GLY A 678 -36.39 12.56 1.69
C GLY A 678 -37.39 11.45 2.00
N SER A 679 -37.01 10.48 2.86
CA SER A 679 -37.90 9.42 3.31
C SER A 679 -37.53 8.93 4.71
N ILE A 680 -38.55 8.64 5.52
CA ILE A 680 -38.40 7.97 6.82
C ILE A 680 -39.49 6.93 6.93
N VAL A 681 -39.11 5.67 7.11
CA VAL A 681 -39.98 4.55 7.40
C VAL A 681 -39.74 4.10 8.83
N CYS A 682 -40.77 4.03 9.65
CA CYS A 682 -40.70 3.50 11.00
C CYS A 682 -41.53 2.22 11.09
N GLU A 683 -40.93 1.10 11.43
CA GLU A 683 -41.61 -0.20 11.50
C GLU A 683 -42.31 -0.47 12.85
N GLY A 684 -42.06 0.38 13.85
CA GLY A 684 -42.57 0.23 15.22
C GLY A 684 -43.97 0.81 15.41
N ASP A 685 -44.84 0.10 16.09
CA ASP A 685 -46.17 0.62 16.52
C ASP A 685 -46.05 1.75 17.56
N ILE A 686 -44.94 1.84 18.28
CA ILE A 686 -44.66 2.86 19.29
C ILE A 686 -43.59 3.82 18.76
N PRO A 687 -43.89 5.12 18.67
CA PRO A 687 -42.88 6.10 18.24
C PRO A 687 -41.65 6.08 19.15
N PRO A 688 -40.45 5.94 18.60
CA PRO A 688 -39.23 6.12 19.38
C PRO A 688 -39.18 7.49 20.06
N TYR A 689 -38.69 7.52 21.32
CA TYR A 689 -38.44 8.80 21.99
C TYR A 689 -37.39 9.60 21.22
N LEU A 690 -37.67 10.88 20.94
CA LEU A 690 -36.73 11.78 20.29
C LEU A 690 -36.07 12.70 21.30
N GLY A 691 -34.75 12.72 21.31
CA GLY A 691 -33.94 13.72 22.01
C GLY A 691 -34.07 15.14 21.39
N ASN A 692 -33.37 16.12 21.95
CA ASN A 692 -33.41 17.49 21.41
C ASN A 692 -32.75 17.53 20.02
N GLY A 693 -33.45 18.16 19.05
CA GLY A 693 -32.89 18.49 17.75
C GLY A 693 -32.50 17.32 16.85
N VAL A 694 -33.08 16.11 17.07
CA VAL A 694 -32.75 14.87 16.29
C VAL A 694 -32.75 15.15 14.80
N PHE A 695 -33.75 15.80 14.28
CA PHE A 695 -33.95 16.09 12.87
C PHE A 695 -33.78 17.59 12.52
N ASN A 696 -32.91 18.32 13.24
CA ASN A 696 -32.59 19.69 12.86
C ASN A 696 -31.90 19.71 11.49
N GLY A 697 -32.40 20.54 10.57
CA GLY A 697 -31.89 20.62 9.20
C GLY A 697 -32.52 19.63 8.23
N VAL A 698 -33.19 18.57 8.68
CA VAL A 698 -33.94 17.66 7.81
C VAL A 698 -35.19 18.38 7.25
N PRO A 699 -35.52 18.27 5.93
CA PRO A 699 -36.61 19.01 5.29
C PRO A 699 -37.97 18.36 5.58
N LYS A 700 -38.43 18.43 6.83
CA LYS A 700 -39.62 17.79 7.41
C LYS A 700 -40.94 18.05 6.66
N ASP A 701 -40.99 19.12 5.83
CA ASP A 701 -42.15 19.52 5.07
C ASP A 701 -42.28 18.83 3.71
N ASN A 702 -41.17 18.20 3.22
CA ASN A 702 -41.05 17.80 1.81
C ASN A 702 -41.43 16.36 1.53
N PHE A 703 -41.49 15.50 2.55
CA PHE A 703 -41.78 14.08 2.40
C PHE A 703 -42.78 13.59 3.46
N THR A 704 -43.25 12.36 3.32
CA THR A 704 -44.12 11.67 4.26
C THR A 704 -43.32 10.73 5.14
N VAL A 705 -43.52 10.78 6.46
CA VAL A 705 -43.02 9.72 7.38
C VAL A 705 -44.04 8.58 7.30
N GLU A 706 -43.54 7.41 6.94
CA GLU A 706 -44.35 6.20 6.79
C GLU A 706 -44.25 5.37 8.07
N VAL A 707 -45.38 4.93 8.61
CA VAL A 707 -45.49 4.21 9.88
C VAL A 707 -46.55 3.11 9.76
N PRO A 708 -46.61 2.08 10.64
CA PRO A 708 -47.72 1.13 10.64
C PRO A 708 -49.08 1.84 10.74
N GLU A 709 -50.07 1.37 10.03
CA GLU A 709 -51.40 2.01 9.97
C GLU A 709 -51.98 2.26 11.36
N SER A 710 -51.85 1.28 12.27
CA SER A 710 -52.29 1.37 13.68
C SER A 710 -51.55 2.48 14.48
N ALA A 711 -50.33 2.82 14.06
CA ALA A 711 -49.43 3.75 14.74
C ALA A 711 -49.56 5.21 14.28
N VAL A 712 -50.25 5.47 13.16
CA VAL A 712 -50.39 6.84 12.61
C VAL A 712 -50.84 7.88 13.65
N PRO A 713 -51.92 7.67 14.45
CA PRO A 713 -52.35 8.66 15.45
C PRO A 713 -51.31 8.90 16.54
N GLN A 714 -50.52 7.88 16.89
CA GLN A 714 -49.50 7.96 17.94
C GLN A 714 -48.33 8.80 17.47
N TYR A 715 -47.82 8.57 16.25
CA TYR A 715 -46.75 9.38 15.68
C TYR A 715 -47.15 10.83 15.43
N GLN A 716 -48.40 11.08 15.00
CA GLN A 716 -48.90 12.42 14.79
C GLN A 716 -48.99 13.28 16.09
N THR A 717 -49.03 12.63 17.27
CA THR A 717 -49.09 13.28 18.57
C THR A 717 -47.78 13.21 19.37
N ALA A 718 -46.87 12.33 18.99
CA ALA A 718 -45.59 12.16 19.69
C ALA A 718 -44.67 13.38 19.52
N THR A 719 -44.04 13.81 20.62
CA THR A 719 -43.16 14.97 20.66
C THR A 719 -41.96 14.77 19.68
N GLY A 720 -41.71 15.76 18.83
CA GLY A 720 -40.69 15.75 17.81
C GLY A 720 -41.14 15.10 16.49
N TRP A 721 -41.91 14.02 16.52
CA TRP A 721 -42.55 13.44 15.35
C TRP A 721 -43.67 14.32 14.78
N ASN A 722 -44.41 14.96 15.63
CA ASN A 722 -45.48 15.92 15.27
C ASN A 722 -44.97 17.20 14.55
N GLU A 723 -43.65 17.35 14.41
CA GLU A 723 -43.06 18.40 13.59
C GLU A 723 -43.08 18.07 12.09
N PHE A 724 -43.24 16.78 11.73
CA PHE A 724 -43.42 16.38 10.32
C PHE A 724 -44.87 16.68 9.87
N LYS A 725 -45.02 17.37 8.73
CA LYS A 725 -46.34 17.75 8.22
C LYS A 725 -47.16 16.58 7.73
N ARG A 726 -46.53 15.52 7.31
CA ARG A 726 -47.17 14.33 6.73
C ARG A 726 -46.69 13.06 7.41
N ILE A 727 -47.58 12.37 8.08
CA ILE A 727 -47.38 11.04 8.65
C ILE A 727 -48.55 10.18 8.17
N ALA A 728 -48.24 9.08 7.46
CA ALA A 728 -49.23 8.23 6.86
C ALA A 728 -48.87 6.74 7.06
N ALA A 729 -49.80 5.87 6.75
CA ALA A 729 -49.55 4.43 6.79
C ALA A 729 -48.50 4.04 5.78
N HIS A 730 -47.59 3.14 6.20
CA HIS A 730 -46.65 2.49 5.31
C HIS A 730 -47.36 1.39 4.52
N HIS A 731 -47.19 1.37 3.22
CA HIS A 731 -47.68 0.33 2.35
C HIS A 731 -46.54 -0.19 1.50
N GLU A 732 -46.09 -1.41 1.75
CA GLU A 732 -45.02 -2.00 0.98
C GLU A 732 -45.53 -2.72 -0.26
N LEU A 733 -45.34 -2.07 -1.41
CA LEU A 733 -45.47 -2.69 -2.72
C LEU A 733 -44.42 -2.11 -3.63
N VAL A 734 -43.34 -2.84 -3.87
CA VAL A 734 -42.18 -2.37 -4.66
C VAL A 734 -41.86 -3.36 -5.78
N CYS A 735 -41.66 -2.85 -6.98
CA CYS A 735 -41.23 -3.63 -8.15
C CYS A 735 -39.79 -3.29 -8.52
N ARG A 736 -38.94 -4.30 -8.66
CA ARG A 736 -37.51 -4.13 -9.04
C ARG A 736 -37.12 -5.02 -10.21
N PRO A 737 -36.52 -4.49 -11.30
CA PRO A 737 -36.35 -3.05 -11.53
C PRO A 737 -37.67 -2.33 -11.80
N SER A 738 -37.71 -1.05 -11.47
CA SER A 738 -38.87 -0.19 -11.72
C SER A 738 -38.99 0.30 -13.17
N THR A 739 -38.01 -0.03 -14.01
CA THR A 739 -37.95 0.36 -15.43
C THR A 739 -37.50 -0.83 -16.29
N VAL A 740 -38.20 -1.12 -17.37
CA VAL A 740 -37.82 -2.13 -18.36
C VAL A 740 -37.68 -1.50 -19.74
N CYS A 741 -36.59 -1.79 -20.42
CA CYS A 741 -36.29 -1.29 -21.76
C CYS A 741 -36.10 -2.45 -22.75
N ALA A 742 -36.69 -2.36 -23.92
CA ALA A 742 -36.62 -3.36 -24.99
C ALA A 742 -36.35 -2.72 -26.37
N LEU A 743 -35.75 -3.48 -27.26
CA LEU A 743 -35.66 -3.19 -28.69
C LEU A 743 -36.86 -3.82 -29.44
N ASN A 744 -36.93 -3.59 -30.72
CA ASN A 744 -38.06 -4.03 -31.54
C ASN A 744 -38.22 -5.57 -31.69
N ASN A 745 -37.17 -6.37 -31.43
CA ASN A 745 -37.21 -7.84 -31.43
C ASN A 745 -37.93 -8.42 -30.20
N GLY A 746 -38.43 -7.57 -29.30
CA GLY A 746 -39.04 -7.99 -28.04
C GLY A 746 -38.00 -8.26 -26.95
N HIS A 747 -38.48 -8.48 -25.73
CA HIS A 747 -37.65 -8.76 -24.56
C HIS A 747 -38.41 -9.52 -23.49
N THR A 748 -37.71 -10.37 -22.76
CA THR A 748 -38.28 -11.04 -21.57
C THR A 748 -37.34 -10.82 -20.39
N GLN A 749 -37.93 -10.36 -19.27
CA GLN A 749 -37.17 -10.05 -18.06
C GLN A 749 -37.93 -10.47 -16.81
N THR A 750 -37.23 -10.84 -15.75
CA THR A 750 -37.81 -11.08 -14.43
C THR A 750 -37.81 -9.78 -13.62
N LEU A 751 -38.96 -9.47 -13.06
CA LEU A 751 -39.19 -8.44 -12.05
C LEU A 751 -39.32 -9.14 -10.70
N VAL A 752 -38.77 -8.55 -9.66
CA VAL A 752 -39.01 -8.98 -8.27
C VAL A 752 -39.99 -7.99 -7.67
N LEU A 753 -41.21 -8.49 -7.39
CA LEU A 753 -42.21 -7.72 -6.68
C LEU A 753 -42.15 -8.08 -5.20
N ASP A 754 -41.99 -7.10 -4.36
CA ASP A 754 -42.02 -7.23 -2.92
C ASP A 754 -43.28 -6.53 -2.43
N ALA A 755 -44.17 -7.27 -1.79
CA ALA A 755 -45.51 -6.80 -1.42
C ALA A 755 -45.87 -7.26 -0.01
N GLU A 756 -46.43 -6.38 0.79
CA GLU A 756 -47.02 -6.73 2.10
C GLU A 756 -48.45 -7.20 1.94
N GLY A 757 -48.61 -8.45 1.47
CA GLY A 757 -49.91 -9.08 1.27
C GLY A 757 -50.20 -9.57 -0.16
N GLU A 758 -51.48 -9.79 -0.46
CA GLU A 758 -51.91 -10.18 -1.80
C GLU A 758 -51.91 -9.00 -2.77
N TRP A 759 -51.31 -9.20 -3.93
CA TRP A 759 -51.23 -8.20 -4.99
C TRP A 759 -51.76 -8.71 -6.30
N GLU A 760 -52.13 -7.80 -7.22
CA GLU A 760 -52.52 -8.11 -8.60
C GLU A 760 -52.00 -7.03 -9.57
N VAL A 761 -51.94 -7.37 -10.85
CA VAL A 761 -51.66 -6.41 -11.93
C VAL A 761 -52.95 -5.65 -12.21
N GLU A 762 -53.00 -4.36 -11.88
CA GLU A 762 -54.16 -3.51 -12.13
C GLU A 762 -54.28 -3.13 -13.62
N SER A 763 -53.14 -2.76 -14.22
CA SER A 763 -53.09 -2.41 -15.65
C SER A 763 -51.72 -2.72 -16.26
N LYS A 764 -51.71 -2.95 -17.56
CA LYS A 764 -50.49 -3.15 -18.35
C LYS A 764 -50.72 -2.74 -19.79
N PRO A 765 -49.67 -2.43 -20.57
CA PRO A 765 -49.78 -2.26 -22.01
C PRO A 765 -50.17 -3.55 -22.71
N ASP A 766 -51.00 -3.48 -23.77
CA ASP A 766 -51.43 -4.65 -24.57
C ASP A 766 -50.28 -5.42 -25.22
N TRP A 767 -49.12 -4.78 -25.34
CA TRP A 767 -47.90 -5.35 -25.92
C TRP A 767 -46.95 -5.94 -24.89
N CYS A 768 -47.39 -6.01 -23.62
CA CYS A 768 -46.67 -6.66 -22.53
C CYS A 768 -47.50 -7.82 -21.96
N GLU A 769 -46.86 -8.96 -21.72
CA GLU A 769 -47.41 -10.09 -21.02
C GLU A 769 -46.70 -10.31 -19.70
N LEU A 770 -47.42 -10.55 -18.61
CA LEU A 770 -46.87 -10.81 -17.29
C LEU A 770 -47.31 -12.16 -16.76
N SER A 771 -46.44 -12.84 -16.05
CA SER A 771 -46.76 -14.10 -15.37
C SER A 771 -45.91 -14.24 -14.09
N PRO A 772 -46.57 -14.44 -12.94
CA PRO A 772 -47.99 -14.44 -12.66
C PRO A 772 -48.59 -13.02 -12.69
N MET A 773 -49.94 -12.92 -12.86
CA MET A 773 -50.71 -11.67 -12.82
C MET A 773 -51.18 -11.27 -11.43
N SER A 774 -50.94 -12.11 -10.43
CA SER A 774 -51.22 -11.85 -9.02
C SER A 774 -50.38 -12.78 -8.13
N GLY A 775 -50.19 -12.44 -6.89
CA GLY A 775 -49.42 -13.21 -5.92
C GLY A 775 -49.62 -12.76 -4.49
N ASN A 776 -48.74 -13.21 -3.60
CA ASN A 776 -48.74 -12.81 -2.19
C ASN A 776 -47.29 -12.69 -1.71
N GLY A 777 -46.96 -11.64 -1.05
CA GLY A 777 -45.61 -11.39 -0.58
C GLY A 777 -44.57 -11.22 -1.73
N LYS A 778 -43.31 -11.51 -1.46
CA LYS A 778 -42.21 -11.39 -2.40
C LYS A 778 -42.36 -12.43 -3.54
N THR A 779 -42.49 -11.97 -4.76
CA THR A 779 -42.81 -12.83 -5.92
C THR A 779 -41.96 -12.41 -7.14
N GLU A 780 -41.44 -13.39 -7.87
CA GLU A 780 -40.83 -13.15 -9.18
C GLU A 780 -41.91 -13.11 -10.26
N VAL A 781 -41.97 -12.04 -11.03
CA VAL A 781 -42.89 -11.81 -12.12
C VAL A 781 -42.14 -11.71 -13.43
N THR A 782 -42.40 -12.59 -14.37
CA THR A 782 -41.80 -12.49 -15.70
C THR A 782 -42.64 -11.52 -16.55
N ILE A 783 -41.96 -10.46 -17.07
CA ILE A 783 -42.50 -9.58 -18.09
C ILE A 783 -41.96 -9.97 -19.45
N SER A 784 -42.85 -10.17 -20.43
CA SER A 784 -42.51 -10.41 -21.84
C SER A 784 -43.04 -9.30 -22.72
N ILE A 785 -42.15 -8.65 -23.45
CA ILE A 785 -42.47 -7.52 -24.35
C ILE A 785 -42.52 -8.05 -25.79
N ASN A 786 -43.62 -7.86 -26.46
CA ASN A 786 -43.87 -8.34 -27.82
C ASN A 786 -43.01 -7.57 -28.83
N THR A 787 -42.73 -8.20 -29.99
CA THR A 787 -42.01 -7.57 -31.10
C THR A 787 -42.70 -6.29 -31.59
N LEU A 788 -41.91 -5.31 -32.00
CA LEU A 788 -42.34 -4.05 -32.59
C LEU A 788 -41.96 -4.04 -34.08
N SER A 789 -42.91 -3.70 -34.95
CA SER A 789 -42.63 -3.63 -36.39
C SER A 789 -41.68 -2.47 -36.70
N LYS A 790 -40.74 -2.69 -37.62
CA LYS A 790 -39.80 -1.66 -38.05
C LYS A 790 -40.51 -0.43 -38.61
N GLY A 791 -40.16 0.77 -38.14
CA GLY A 791 -40.78 2.01 -38.56
C GLY A 791 -42.07 2.35 -37.82
N ALA A 792 -42.42 1.62 -36.75
CA ALA A 792 -43.62 1.89 -35.95
C ALA A 792 -43.42 3.07 -34.95
N GLY A 793 -42.13 3.47 -34.74
CA GLY A 793 -41.78 4.45 -33.72
C GLY A 793 -41.67 3.87 -32.31
N ASN A 794 -40.97 4.58 -31.44
CA ASN A 794 -40.82 4.19 -30.02
C ASN A 794 -42.19 4.17 -29.32
N ARG A 795 -42.34 3.23 -28.37
CA ARG A 795 -43.55 3.16 -27.51
C ARG A 795 -43.16 3.05 -26.05
N THR A 796 -43.97 3.67 -25.21
CA THR A 796 -43.82 3.62 -23.74
C THR A 796 -45.14 3.22 -23.13
N GLY A 797 -45.13 2.65 -21.95
CA GLY A 797 -46.29 2.28 -21.18
C GLY A 797 -45.93 1.99 -19.74
N GLU A 798 -46.90 1.72 -18.94
CA GLU A 798 -46.76 1.47 -17.50
C GLU A 798 -47.45 0.16 -17.14
N VAL A 799 -46.77 -0.65 -16.33
CA VAL A 799 -47.35 -1.79 -15.64
C VAL A 799 -47.61 -1.33 -14.21
N VAL A 800 -48.89 -1.37 -13.83
CA VAL A 800 -49.35 -0.96 -12.50
C VAL A 800 -49.67 -2.20 -11.69
N PHE A 801 -49.00 -2.37 -10.59
CA PHE A 801 -49.29 -3.39 -9.57
C PHE A 801 -50.11 -2.75 -8.47
N LYS A 802 -51.05 -3.49 -7.87
CA LYS A 802 -51.94 -3.01 -6.80
C LYS A 802 -52.01 -4.03 -5.67
N LEU A 803 -51.98 -3.58 -4.41
CA LEU A 803 -52.36 -4.42 -3.27
C LEU A 803 -53.87 -4.72 -3.31
N LYS A 804 -54.25 -5.98 -3.15
CA LYS A 804 -55.67 -6.36 -3.11
C LYS A 804 -56.31 -5.76 -1.84
N ASN A 805 -57.50 -5.21 -2.05
CA ASN A 805 -58.31 -4.54 -1.00
C ASN A 805 -57.74 -3.20 -0.48
N GLU A 806 -56.75 -2.65 -1.16
CA GLU A 806 -56.19 -1.34 -0.84
C GLU A 806 -56.10 -0.50 -2.12
N ASP A 807 -56.08 0.82 -1.96
CA ASP A 807 -55.91 1.76 -3.09
C ASP A 807 -54.41 2.11 -3.35
N TYR A 808 -53.51 1.24 -2.86
CA TYR A 808 -52.08 1.44 -3.03
C TYR A 808 -51.54 0.74 -4.27
N THR A 809 -50.86 1.48 -5.13
CA THR A 809 -50.30 0.99 -6.40
C THR A 809 -48.80 1.33 -6.56
N HIS A 810 -48.09 0.43 -7.24
CA HIS A 810 -46.69 0.71 -7.67
C HIS A 810 -46.56 0.55 -9.19
N THR A 811 -45.85 1.47 -9.83
CA THR A 811 -45.73 1.53 -11.28
C THR A 811 -44.34 1.11 -11.76
N CYS A 812 -44.28 0.18 -12.71
CA CYS A 812 -43.06 -0.15 -13.46
C CYS A 812 -43.18 0.42 -14.88
N SER A 813 -42.27 1.32 -15.24
CA SER A 813 -42.21 1.95 -16.57
C SER A 813 -41.62 0.99 -17.61
N VAL A 814 -42.27 0.85 -18.76
CA VAL A 814 -41.80 0.01 -19.85
C VAL A 814 -41.61 0.83 -21.12
N SER A 815 -40.44 0.77 -21.72
CA SER A 815 -40.11 1.46 -22.97
C SER A 815 -39.63 0.47 -24.03
N GLN A 816 -40.12 0.62 -25.26
CA GLN A 816 -39.61 -0.15 -26.39
C GLN A 816 -39.20 0.78 -27.52
N TYR A 817 -38.00 0.60 -28.00
CA TYR A 817 -37.36 1.45 -29.01
C TYR A 817 -37.43 0.77 -30.39
N ASP A 818 -37.87 1.51 -31.40
CA ASP A 818 -37.89 1.07 -32.80
C ASP A 818 -36.49 1.13 -33.40
N TYR A 819 -35.64 0.23 -32.96
CA TYR A 819 -34.27 0.10 -33.39
C TYR A 819 -33.95 -1.34 -33.76
N ILE A 820 -33.56 -1.58 -35.03
CA ILE A 820 -33.08 -2.87 -35.50
C ILE A 820 -31.58 -2.87 -35.61
N TYR A 821 -30.89 -3.61 -34.77
CA TYR A 821 -29.63 -4.22 -35.14
C TYR A 821 -29.91 -5.43 -36.03
N GLY A 822 -29.22 -5.48 -37.20
CA GLY A 822 -29.15 -6.73 -37.93
C GLY A 822 -28.58 -7.79 -36.98
N GLU A 823 -29.30 -8.86 -36.77
CA GLU A 823 -28.79 -10.05 -36.12
C GLU A 823 -27.46 -10.39 -36.83
N ASP A 824 -26.33 -10.51 -36.06
CA ASP A 824 -24.97 -10.84 -36.52
C ASP A 824 -24.15 -9.77 -37.25
N GLU A 825 -24.49 -8.51 -37.21
CA GLU A 825 -23.58 -7.49 -37.77
C GLU A 825 -22.43 -7.09 -36.81
N TRP A 826 -21.31 -7.77 -37.04
CA TRP A 826 -20.02 -7.31 -36.49
C TRP A 826 -19.51 -6.10 -37.29
N LEU A 827 -19.41 -4.94 -36.67
CA LEU A 827 -18.76 -3.82 -37.32
C LEU A 827 -17.25 -4.04 -37.37
N THR A 828 -16.70 -4.25 -38.55
CA THR A 828 -15.25 -4.32 -38.76
C THR A 828 -14.66 -2.92 -38.77
N LEU A 829 -13.88 -2.55 -37.73
CA LEU A 829 -13.17 -1.28 -37.66
C LEU A 829 -11.81 -1.33 -38.35
N GLN A 830 -11.14 -2.46 -38.29
CA GLN A 830 -9.83 -2.64 -38.87
C GLN A 830 -9.63 -4.08 -39.35
N LYS A 831 -8.99 -4.25 -40.52
CA LYS A 831 -8.47 -5.53 -40.98
C LYS A 831 -6.95 -5.54 -40.91
N ALA A 832 -6.37 -6.66 -40.52
CA ALA A 832 -4.92 -6.85 -40.52
C ALA A 832 -4.34 -6.66 -41.93
N THR A 833 -3.28 -5.87 -42.03
CA THR A 833 -2.58 -5.57 -43.29
C THR A 833 -1.32 -6.37 -43.51
N ARG A 834 -0.88 -7.15 -42.52
CA ARG A 834 0.28 -8.04 -42.58
C ARG A 834 -0.02 -9.41 -41.94
N GLY A 835 0.33 -10.46 -42.62
CA GLY A 835 0.23 -11.88 -42.21
C GLY A 835 -0.37 -12.74 -43.33
N ASN A 836 0.21 -13.92 -43.55
CA ASN A 836 -0.28 -14.86 -44.59
C ASN A 836 -1.53 -15.64 -44.18
N THR A 837 -1.98 -15.52 -42.93
CA THR A 837 -3.17 -16.17 -42.40
C THR A 837 -3.86 -15.27 -41.36
N GLY A 838 -4.88 -14.62 -41.77
CA GLY A 838 -6.00 -14.11 -40.99
C GLY A 838 -5.76 -13.02 -39.91
N GLY A 839 -4.60 -12.82 -39.37
CA GLY A 839 -4.34 -11.87 -38.28
C GLY A 839 -4.96 -12.26 -36.93
N ILE A 840 -4.73 -11.47 -35.90
CA ILE A 840 -5.30 -11.65 -34.55
C ILE A 840 -6.66 -10.97 -34.51
N ASN A 841 -7.71 -11.73 -34.19
CA ASN A 841 -9.06 -11.20 -34.09
C ASN A 841 -9.28 -10.60 -32.68
N VAL A 842 -9.58 -9.32 -32.63
CA VAL A 842 -9.95 -8.60 -31.39
C VAL A 842 -11.41 -8.19 -31.51
N VAL A 843 -12.24 -8.63 -30.59
CA VAL A 843 -13.63 -8.26 -30.51
C VAL A 843 -13.86 -7.37 -29.30
N ILE A 844 -14.40 -6.19 -29.52
CA ILE A 844 -14.76 -5.23 -28.49
C ILE A 844 -16.28 -5.29 -28.30
N ILE A 845 -16.73 -5.70 -27.13
CA ILE A 845 -18.14 -5.84 -26.79
C ILE A 845 -18.48 -4.86 -25.67
N GLY A 846 -19.54 -4.09 -25.86
CA GLY A 846 -20.09 -3.24 -24.82
C GLY A 846 -20.96 -4.04 -23.86
N ASP A 847 -20.77 -3.84 -22.56
CA ASP A 847 -21.64 -4.28 -21.49
C ASP A 847 -22.14 -3.08 -20.67
N GLY A 848 -23.37 -3.16 -20.14
CA GLY A 848 -24.01 -2.04 -19.45
C GLY A 848 -24.71 -1.04 -20.36
N PHE A 849 -24.85 -1.32 -21.64
CA PHE A 849 -25.70 -0.57 -22.54
C PHE A 849 -27.10 -1.21 -22.57
N ASN A 850 -28.12 -0.44 -22.21
CA ASN A 850 -29.50 -0.91 -22.36
C ASN A 850 -30.08 -0.56 -23.74
N ALA A 851 -31.31 -0.95 -24.00
CA ALA A 851 -31.99 -0.70 -25.27
C ALA A 851 -32.05 0.81 -25.64
N LYS A 852 -32.17 1.68 -24.64
CA LYS A 852 -32.22 3.12 -24.85
C LYS A 852 -30.86 3.65 -25.29
N ASP A 853 -29.77 3.28 -24.62
CA ASP A 853 -28.43 3.73 -24.95
C ASP A 853 -28.01 3.29 -26.37
N ILE A 854 -28.43 2.09 -26.77
CA ILE A 854 -28.22 1.57 -28.13
C ILE A 854 -29.04 2.36 -29.16
N ALA A 855 -30.33 2.61 -28.90
CA ALA A 855 -31.20 3.32 -29.80
C ALA A 855 -30.87 4.80 -29.97
N GLU A 856 -30.43 5.47 -28.92
CA GLU A 856 -29.99 6.86 -28.95
C GLU A 856 -28.59 7.02 -29.57
N GLY A 857 -27.89 5.91 -29.81
CA GLY A 857 -26.60 5.92 -30.53
C GLY A 857 -25.38 6.16 -29.65
N ASP A 858 -25.52 6.12 -28.31
CA ASP A 858 -24.43 6.36 -27.37
C ASP A 858 -23.39 5.21 -27.32
N CYS A 859 -23.81 4.01 -27.65
CA CYS A 859 -22.99 2.81 -27.61
C CYS A 859 -21.86 2.81 -28.63
N LEU A 860 -22.16 3.11 -29.91
CA LEU A 860 -21.18 2.99 -31.01
C LEU A 860 -20.01 3.97 -30.90
N PRO A 861 -20.18 5.26 -30.54
CA PRO A 861 -19.08 6.16 -30.31
C PRO A 861 -18.13 5.69 -29.20
N ALA A 862 -18.67 5.22 -28.08
CA ALA A 862 -17.87 4.73 -26.96
C ALA A 862 -17.03 3.50 -27.33
N LEU A 863 -17.59 2.54 -28.07
CA LEU A 863 -16.89 1.36 -28.55
C LEU A 863 -15.82 1.68 -29.61
N LYS A 864 -16.08 2.65 -30.51
CA LYS A 864 -15.09 3.15 -31.47
C LYS A 864 -13.94 3.85 -30.78
N GLU A 865 -14.20 4.66 -29.76
CA GLU A 865 -13.17 5.33 -28.96
C GLU A 865 -12.29 4.31 -28.25
N ALA A 866 -12.87 3.28 -27.63
CA ALA A 866 -12.14 2.18 -27.02
C ALA A 866 -11.25 1.42 -28.01
N ALA A 867 -11.74 1.13 -29.20
CA ALA A 867 -10.97 0.49 -30.26
C ALA A 867 -9.80 1.35 -30.74
N GLN A 868 -10.06 2.62 -30.99
CA GLN A 868 -9.03 3.58 -31.40
C GLN A 868 -7.94 3.73 -30.35
N TYR A 869 -8.32 3.73 -29.08
CA TYR A 869 -7.38 3.82 -27.98
C TYR A 869 -6.46 2.59 -27.92
N LEU A 870 -7.01 1.37 -28.08
CA LEU A 870 -6.25 0.12 -28.08
C LEU A 870 -5.07 0.19 -29.06
N ILE A 871 -5.28 0.65 -30.28
CA ILE A 871 -4.24 0.70 -31.33
C ILE A 871 -3.28 1.88 -31.22
N THR A 872 -3.46 2.76 -30.26
CA THR A 872 -2.56 3.91 -30.01
C THR A 872 -1.57 3.66 -28.86
N VAL A 873 -1.74 2.59 -28.07
CA VAL A 873 -0.93 2.28 -26.89
C VAL A 873 0.02 1.12 -27.16
N GLU A 874 1.26 1.22 -26.68
CA GLU A 874 2.21 0.10 -26.74
C GLU A 874 1.81 -1.03 -25.76
N PRO A 875 2.03 -2.31 -26.13
CA PRO A 875 2.64 -2.80 -27.37
C PRO A 875 1.70 -2.86 -28.58
N TYR A 876 0.42 -2.60 -28.40
CA TYR A 876 -0.60 -2.79 -29.45
C TYR A 876 -0.42 -1.84 -30.64
N LYS A 877 0.11 -0.64 -30.40
CA LYS A 877 0.45 0.32 -31.43
C LYS A 877 1.47 -0.26 -32.42
N THR A 878 2.54 -0.85 -31.90
CA THR A 878 3.60 -1.47 -32.71
C THR A 878 3.06 -2.62 -33.54
N TYR A 879 2.13 -3.42 -33.02
CA TYR A 879 1.55 -4.60 -33.66
C TYR A 879 0.18 -4.35 -34.28
N SER A 880 -0.33 -3.12 -34.29
CA SER A 880 -1.70 -2.78 -34.76
C SER A 880 -2.03 -3.36 -36.14
N LYS A 881 -1.05 -3.43 -37.04
CA LYS A 881 -1.19 -3.99 -38.41
C LYS A 881 -1.52 -5.49 -38.47
N TYR A 882 -1.40 -6.21 -37.36
CA TYR A 882 -1.71 -7.65 -37.26
C TYR A 882 -3.10 -7.91 -36.67
N PHE A 883 -3.82 -6.88 -36.25
CA PHE A 883 -5.13 -7.03 -35.64
C PHE A 883 -6.27 -6.84 -36.65
N ASN A 884 -7.26 -7.75 -36.59
CA ASN A 884 -8.61 -7.52 -37.06
C ASN A 884 -9.45 -7.05 -35.87
N ILE A 885 -10.04 -5.88 -35.94
CA ILE A 885 -10.81 -5.31 -34.81
C ILE A 885 -12.27 -5.25 -35.20
N TYR A 886 -13.09 -5.90 -34.41
CA TYR A 886 -14.54 -5.98 -34.56
C TYR A 886 -15.23 -5.35 -33.36
N ILE A 887 -16.38 -4.72 -33.58
CA ILE A 887 -17.28 -4.29 -32.51
C ILE A 887 -18.47 -5.21 -32.48
N GLY A 888 -18.80 -5.72 -31.29
CA GLY A 888 -20.03 -6.45 -30.99
C GLY A 888 -20.91 -5.65 -30.02
N PHE A 889 -22.18 -5.82 -30.14
CA PHE A 889 -23.17 -5.20 -29.27
C PHE A 889 -23.84 -6.25 -28.38
N ALA A 890 -23.91 -5.99 -27.08
CA ALA A 890 -24.64 -6.77 -26.12
C ALA A 890 -25.58 -5.87 -25.33
N MET A 891 -26.85 -6.14 -25.41
CA MET A 891 -27.86 -5.38 -24.68
C MET A 891 -27.95 -5.87 -23.24
N SER A 892 -27.86 -4.94 -22.31
CA SER A 892 -28.11 -5.17 -20.88
C SER A 892 -29.48 -4.66 -20.48
N ASN A 893 -30.03 -5.21 -19.39
CA ASN A 893 -31.33 -4.77 -18.88
C ASN A 893 -31.25 -3.34 -18.31
N GLU A 894 -30.11 -2.98 -17.72
CA GLU A 894 -29.87 -1.67 -17.15
C GLU A 894 -28.61 -1.02 -17.73
N SER A 895 -28.61 0.29 -17.82
CA SER A 895 -27.44 1.07 -18.22
C SER A 895 -26.43 1.17 -17.09
N GLY A 896 -25.16 1.07 -17.44
CA GLY A 896 -24.03 1.23 -16.51
C GLY A 896 -23.49 -0.07 -15.95
N ILE A 897 -22.50 0.06 -15.05
CA ILE A 897 -21.80 -1.07 -14.43
C ILE A 897 -22.30 -1.21 -12.99
N GLY A 898 -22.57 -2.45 -12.56
CA GLY A 898 -22.84 -2.74 -11.16
C GLY A 898 -21.61 -2.46 -10.27
N THR A 899 -21.85 -2.00 -9.06
CA THR A 899 -20.84 -1.87 -8.01
C THR A 899 -20.91 -3.08 -7.09
N VAL A 900 -19.98 -3.17 -6.13
CA VAL A 900 -19.97 -4.26 -5.13
C VAL A 900 -21.31 -4.35 -4.38
N ASN A 901 -22.00 -3.23 -4.18
CA ASN A 901 -23.28 -3.17 -3.46
C ASN A 901 -24.50 -2.91 -4.36
N THR A 902 -24.30 -2.55 -5.63
CA THR A 902 -25.39 -2.30 -6.56
C THR A 902 -25.29 -3.28 -7.70
N ILE A 903 -26.15 -4.31 -7.70
CA ILE A 903 -26.24 -5.26 -8.82
C ILE A 903 -27.00 -4.56 -9.93
N ARG A 904 -26.32 -4.33 -11.08
CA ARG A 904 -26.95 -3.91 -12.32
C ARG A 904 -27.26 -5.17 -13.14
N TYR A 905 -28.45 -5.21 -13.74
CA TYR A 905 -28.86 -6.30 -14.61
C TYR A 905 -28.25 -6.13 -16.00
N ASN A 906 -26.93 -6.30 -16.09
CA ASN A 906 -26.20 -6.26 -17.34
C ASN A 906 -26.02 -7.67 -17.94
N ARG A 907 -25.75 -7.74 -19.23
CA ARG A 907 -25.75 -9.01 -20.00
C ARG A 907 -24.72 -10.01 -19.49
N PHE A 908 -23.56 -9.55 -19.08
CA PHE A 908 -22.43 -10.39 -18.65
C PHE A 908 -22.27 -10.43 -17.12
N GLY A 909 -23.17 -9.80 -16.38
CA GLY A 909 -23.09 -9.77 -14.92
C GLY A 909 -21.84 -9.06 -14.40
N THR A 910 -21.30 -8.08 -15.17
CA THR A 910 -20.12 -7.35 -14.77
C THR A 910 -20.42 -6.48 -13.57
N THR A 911 -19.71 -6.73 -12.48
CA THR A 911 -19.69 -5.90 -11.28
C THR A 911 -18.30 -5.35 -11.08
N PHE A 912 -18.20 -4.12 -10.61
CA PHE A 912 -16.92 -3.54 -10.26
C PHE A 912 -16.48 -4.09 -8.90
N THR A 913 -15.63 -5.12 -8.89
CA THR A 913 -14.91 -5.55 -7.69
C THR A 913 -13.78 -4.57 -7.43
N GLY A 914 -14.00 -3.65 -6.49
CA GLY A 914 -13.15 -2.50 -6.22
C GLY A 914 -11.67 -2.82 -6.09
N GLY A 915 -10.90 -2.25 -7.00
CA GLY A 915 -9.48 -1.97 -6.84
C GLY A 915 -9.31 -0.47 -6.74
N THR A 916 -8.81 -0.05 -5.61
CA THR A 916 -8.17 1.24 -5.28
C THR A 916 -8.57 2.51 -6.05
N GLY A 917 -9.29 3.40 -5.37
CA GLY A 917 -9.03 4.85 -5.37
C GLY A 917 -9.33 5.68 -6.61
N LEU A 918 -10.17 5.27 -7.58
CA LEU A 918 -10.48 6.08 -8.76
C LEU A 918 -11.98 6.07 -9.16
N ALA A 919 -12.88 5.92 -8.22
CA ALA A 919 -14.32 5.73 -8.47
C ALA A 919 -15.15 7.02 -8.70
N GLN A 920 -14.55 8.19 -8.82
CA GLN A 920 -15.33 9.44 -8.85
C GLN A 920 -15.78 9.95 -10.24
N THR A 921 -15.43 9.31 -11.33
CA THR A 921 -15.99 9.65 -12.66
C THR A 921 -15.94 8.45 -13.60
N MET A 922 -16.67 7.40 -13.28
CA MET A 922 -16.76 6.27 -14.20
C MET A 922 -17.74 6.55 -15.33
N THR A 923 -17.32 6.23 -16.54
CA THR A 923 -18.19 6.11 -17.70
C THR A 923 -19.37 5.19 -17.38
N ARG A 924 -20.54 5.51 -17.86
CA ARG A 924 -21.78 4.74 -17.69
C ARG A 924 -21.70 3.27 -18.11
N TYR A 925 -20.63 2.82 -18.80
CA TYR A 925 -20.60 1.56 -19.54
C TYR A 925 -19.25 0.85 -19.41
N SER A 926 -19.26 -0.48 -19.41
CA SER A 926 -18.07 -1.32 -19.53
C SER A 926 -17.88 -1.87 -20.93
N VAL A 927 -16.63 -2.13 -21.31
CA VAL A 927 -16.28 -2.71 -22.60
C VAL A 927 -15.49 -3.98 -22.35
N MET A 928 -15.97 -5.10 -22.89
CA MET A 928 -15.30 -6.38 -22.81
C MET A 928 -14.45 -6.61 -24.07
N LEU A 929 -13.19 -6.94 -23.89
CA LEU A 929 -12.27 -7.27 -24.97
C LEU A 929 -12.14 -8.80 -25.07
N LEU A 930 -12.53 -9.38 -26.21
CA LEU A 930 -12.35 -10.79 -26.52
C LEU A 930 -11.29 -10.94 -27.61
N MET A 931 -10.20 -11.62 -27.32
CA MET A 931 -9.25 -12.06 -28.33
C MET A 931 -9.62 -13.47 -28.77
N LEU A 932 -10.06 -13.61 -30.01
CA LEU A 932 -10.38 -14.90 -30.62
C LEU A 932 -9.18 -15.36 -31.45
N ARG A 933 -8.69 -16.58 -31.24
CA ARG A 933 -7.70 -17.18 -32.13
C ARG A 933 -8.33 -17.39 -33.51
N PRO A 934 -7.51 -17.27 -34.60
CA PRO A 934 -7.99 -17.50 -35.97
C PRO A 934 -8.50 -18.92 -36.18
#